data_ec5d4e7355201ad39285c79dac5eb17d
#
_entry.id   ec5d4e7355201ad39285c79dac5eb17d
#
_cell.length_a   1.000
_cell.length_b   1.000
_cell.length_c   1.000
_cell.angle_alpha   90.00
_cell.angle_beta   90.00
_cell.angle_gamma   90.00
#
_symmetry.space_group_name_H-M   'P 1'
#
loop_
_entity.id
_entity.type
_entity.pdbx_description
1 polymer ?
#
loop_
_entity_poly.entity_id
_entity_poly.type
_entity_poly.pdbx_seq_one_letter_code
_entity_poly.pdbx_strand_id
1 'polypeptide(L)'
;MPLNKHLSDKLRAVKEASIAMEYPEANELHLENLTNLKSFSLGGIVEWPSLKRVTLNHCPNIRKFGLGRTKESELKSIIMENQVSLTDIFESWDDLFSTIVEYDVDSTEGLRKIILNLQPSHFINLRVFRAKNCDKIVNEFISLSLDRSKKLEVIEIQHCKSSKYLFDFFNPFKQVNYFTQIKELKLIEVYEMKSLYHPFAQRYLDFRNLEIIYIRICPSILYLFHIVMAMEQLKEIKLEACEDLKDVVYNKDHQLAHVFPRLSKVELKCLSRLERFSKMCKGFMSLKTLIIEECPSLVEFISDRAILGDFLEPMTNSFELEEIKLDNCHVLHYVASFATPFQIKNLKKLSVSHCDELKMVIVLEDKKPSSIEILPNLEELILINLPKLTHIIDKENAGLYKNLHTLQVERCESLNWLPMPLTLKNMKILDCYALGEIIIVKKEEVKEKNQFSELEDVTLQNLRNLNAAFPSTSEFPSLETLKIKDCPSLMTFVEETNELKKQEQATSSYFFPNSLSLEKLKVLYIEHDVKELWHYSSPSESFCQLKNLTLSNNNKLLSAISSSMIIRFNNMKVLNLDKCELLTTIFNIEDDTLDHPMKEMLPQLRTIGLSNLNSFKFVWNKEPHVPFFSNLMSLFIMHCGSIESLFSLSSSKNLEKLKLLRLCSCKQLKEVIWGDKDENVSTIFPQMKCLVLKDLPKLVNFSQYNGTFDWPNLQTVRVSNVPSMKTFSTGNLNTPLLRSVDITFVKKLWFENLNDTISFIHKDSERRSNTQAHKKGKKE
;
A
#
# COMPACT_ATOMS: atom_id res chain seq x y z
N MET A 1 -23.91 22.74 -20.76
CA MET A 1 -25.16 21.99 -20.46
C MET A 1 -25.43 21.06 -21.63
N PRO A 2 -25.65 19.79 -21.47
CA PRO A 2 -26.03 18.90 -22.56
C PRO A 2 -27.41 19.25 -23.05
N LEU A 3 -27.54 19.64 -24.28
CA LEU A 3 -28.81 19.90 -24.99
C LEU A 3 -29.50 18.58 -25.35
N ASN A 4 -29.81 17.74 -24.38
CA ASN A 4 -30.50 16.50 -24.58
C ASN A 4 -32.02 16.69 -24.54
N LYS A 5 -32.70 16.12 -25.51
CA LYS A 5 -34.19 16.03 -25.65
C LYS A 5 -34.98 17.30 -26.02
N HIS A 6 -34.66 18.47 -25.49
CA HIS A 6 -35.46 19.68 -25.81
C HIS A 6 -35.25 20.18 -27.26
N LEU A 7 -34.09 19.87 -27.88
CA LEU A 7 -33.81 20.20 -29.29
C LEU A 7 -34.56 19.30 -30.25
N SER A 8 -34.74 18.02 -29.94
CA SER A 8 -35.45 17.08 -30.84
C SER A 8 -36.91 17.42 -31.03
N ASP A 9 -37.55 17.95 -30.00
CA ASP A 9 -38.99 18.33 -30.03
C ASP A 9 -39.22 19.69 -30.70
N LYS A 10 -38.28 20.64 -30.56
CA LYS A 10 -38.28 21.93 -31.30
C LYS A 10 -37.95 21.78 -32.78
N LEU A 11 -37.08 20.85 -33.16
CA LEU A 11 -36.73 20.55 -34.54
C LEU A 11 -37.84 19.87 -35.38
N ARG A 12 -38.86 19.29 -34.68
CA ARG A 12 -40.08 18.75 -35.32
C ARG A 12 -41.07 19.84 -35.71
N ALA A 13 -41.04 21.01 -35.14
CA ALA A 13 -42.03 22.06 -35.30
C ALA A 13 -41.71 23.10 -36.38
N VAL A 14 -40.52 23.07 -37.01
CA VAL A 14 -40.12 24.07 -37.99
C VAL A 14 -40.15 23.44 -39.42
N LYS A 15 -41.36 23.25 -39.92
CA LYS A 15 -41.66 23.18 -41.36
C LYS A 15 -42.12 24.59 -41.78
N GLU A 16 -41.40 25.15 -42.80
CA GLU A 16 -41.79 26.35 -43.54
C GLU A 16 -41.52 27.70 -42.87
N ALA A 17 -40.25 28.14 -42.90
CA ALA A 17 -39.89 29.55 -43.16
C ALA A 17 -38.34 29.63 -43.27
N SER A 18 -37.83 30.34 -44.20
CA SER A 18 -36.42 30.70 -44.29
C SER A 18 -36.04 31.75 -43.19
N ILE A 19 -36.11 31.32 -41.96
CA ILE A 19 -35.70 32.14 -40.79
C ILE A 19 -34.30 31.67 -40.43
N ALA A 20 -33.31 32.58 -40.41
CA ALA A 20 -32.02 32.31 -39.83
C ALA A 20 -32.19 32.03 -38.33
N MET A 21 -31.78 30.87 -37.88
CA MET A 21 -31.69 30.51 -36.45
C MET A 21 -30.32 30.90 -35.92
N GLU A 22 -30.27 31.83 -35.00
CA GLU A 22 -29.04 32.30 -34.39
C GLU A 22 -28.92 31.77 -32.95
N TYR A 23 -27.78 31.20 -32.60
CA TYR A 23 -27.43 30.74 -31.25
C TYR A 23 -26.24 31.51 -30.69
N PRO A 24 -26.45 32.74 -30.27
CA PRO A 24 -25.36 33.71 -30.00
C PRO A 24 -24.51 33.33 -28.76
N GLU A 25 -25.07 32.58 -27.80
CA GLU A 25 -24.37 32.21 -26.56
C GLU A 25 -23.86 30.75 -26.54
N ALA A 26 -24.10 29.98 -27.58
CA ALA A 26 -23.69 28.58 -27.61
C ALA A 26 -22.17 28.45 -27.91
N ASN A 27 -21.38 28.13 -26.88
CA ASN A 27 -19.92 27.95 -27.00
C ASN A 27 -19.53 26.52 -27.42
N GLU A 28 -20.35 25.53 -27.05
CA GLU A 28 -20.09 24.11 -27.32
C GLU A 28 -21.36 23.42 -27.82
N LEU A 29 -21.20 22.58 -28.84
CA LEU A 29 -22.22 21.73 -29.39
C LEU A 29 -21.80 20.26 -29.23
N HIS A 30 -22.55 19.51 -28.45
CA HIS A 30 -22.30 18.07 -28.24
C HIS A 30 -23.50 17.27 -28.74
N LEU A 31 -23.29 16.45 -29.78
CA LEU A 31 -24.29 15.55 -30.33
C LEU A 31 -23.80 14.10 -30.14
N GLU A 32 -24.59 13.32 -29.43
CA GLU A 32 -24.22 11.97 -29.05
C GLU A 32 -25.39 10.98 -29.31
N ASN A 33 -25.07 9.83 -29.89
CA ASN A 33 -26.02 8.72 -30.16
C ASN A 33 -27.26 9.13 -30.99
N LEU A 34 -27.12 10.11 -31.89
CA LEU A 34 -28.20 10.59 -32.76
C LEU A 34 -28.17 9.89 -34.12
N THR A 35 -28.43 8.60 -34.13
CA THR A 35 -28.32 7.74 -35.31
C THR A 35 -29.22 8.11 -36.46
N ASN A 36 -30.35 8.80 -36.22
CA ASN A 36 -31.31 9.23 -37.25
C ASN A 36 -31.17 10.70 -37.65
N LEU A 37 -30.28 11.47 -37.02
CA LEU A 37 -30.07 12.87 -37.36
C LEU A 37 -29.38 13.03 -38.71
N LYS A 38 -30.07 13.59 -39.71
CA LYS A 38 -29.51 13.81 -41.07
C LYS A 38 -29.01 15.23 -41.28
N SER A 39 -29.64 16.22 -40.65
CA SER A 39 -29.22 17.61 -40.72
C SER A 39 -29.67 18.34 -39.45
N PHE A 40 -28.97 19.41 -39.13
CA PHE A 40 -29.33 20.30 -38.01
C PHE A 40 -30.45 21.27 -38.42
N SER A 41 -30.54 21.62 -39.69
CA SER A 41 -31.61 22.45 -40.26
C SER A 41 -32.08 21.86 -41.61
N LEU A 42 -33.41 21.92 -41.84
CA LEU A 42 -34.06 21.38 -43.06
C LEU A 42 -34.10 22.37 -44.24
N GLY A 43 -33.49 23.54 -44.10
CA GLY A 43 -33.48 24.55 -45.19
C GLY A 43 -33.21 26.00 -44.74
N GLY A 44 -32.99 26.23 -43.44
CA GLY A 44 -32.62 27.53 -42.89
C GLY A 44 -31.13 27.65 -42.63
N ILE A 45 -30.66 28.90 -42.62
CA ILE A 45 -29.30 29.22 -42.17
C ILE A 45 -29.28 29.15 -40.65
N VAL A 46 -28.33 28.41 -40.06
CA VAL A 46 -28.08 28.38 -38.62
C VAL A 46 -26.75 29.06 -38.33
N GLU A 47 -26.77 30.10 -37.53
CA GLU A 47 -25.57 30.87 -37.19
C GLU A 47 -25.16 30.57 -35.74
N TRP A 48 -23.85 30.33 -35.58
CA TRP A 48 -23.21 29.99 -34.31
C TRP A 48 -22.05 30.97 -34.03
N PRO A 49 -22.29 32.23 -33.75
CA PRO A 49 -21.24 33.23 -33.68
C PRO A 49 -20.21 32.97 -32.58
N SER A 50 -20.60 32.34 -31.48
CA SER A 50 -19.73 32.06 -30.33
C SER A 50 -19.29 30.59 -30.22
N LEU A 51 -19.58 29.75 -31.20
CA LEU A 51 -19.30 28.31 -31.12
C LEU A 51 -17.78 28.04 -31.21
N LYS A 52 -17.22 27.45 -30.15
CA LYS A 52 -15.78 27.14 -30.04
C LYS A 52 -15.46 25.66 -30.22
N ARG A 53 -16.41 24.78 -29.83
CA ARG A 53 -16.22 23.33 -29.88
C ARG A 53 -17.45 22.61 -30.42
N VAL A 54 -17.21 21.64 -31.31
CA VAL A 54 -18.21 20.71 -31.81
C VAL A 54 -17.75 19.29 -31.51
N THR A 55 -18.60 18.52 -30.84
CA THR A 55 -18.37 17.09 -30.58
C THR A 55 -19.49 16.29 -31.21
N LEU A 56 -19.12 15.33 -32.08
CA LEU A 56 -20.03 14.41 -32.76
C LEU A 56 -19.65 13.00 -32.37
N ASN A 57 -20.51 12.33 -31.61
CA ASN A 57 -20.31 10.95 -31.18
C ASN A 57 -21.49 10.07 -31.61
N HIS A 58 -21.23 9.01 -32.34
CA HIS A 58 -22.28 8.09 -32.84
C HIS A 58 -23.43 8.78 -33.61
N CYS A 59 -23.12 9.72 -34.51
CA CYS A 59 -24.10 10.40 -35.40
C CYS A 59 -23.84 10.08 -36.86
N PRO A 60 -23.98 8.83 -37.33
CA PRO A 60 -23.48 8.37 -38.64
C PRO A 60 -24.21 8.95 -39.84
N ASN A 61 -25.41 9.44 -39.68
CA ASN A 61 -26.26 9.93 -40.76
C ASN A 61 -26.29 11.45 -40.94
N ILE A 62 -25.52 12.18 -40.13
CA ILE A 62 -25.46 13.66 -40.22
C ILE A 62 -24.77 14.07 -41.52
N ARG A 63 -25.43 14.88 -42.35
CA ARG A 63 -24.92 15.31 -43.66
C ARG A 63 -24.76 16.83 -43.74
N LYS A 64 -25.56 17.61 -43.03
CA LYS A 64 -25.53 19.09 -43.08
C LYS A 64 -25.65 19.65 -41.69
N PHE A 65 -24.78 20.58 -41.35
CA PHE A 65 -24.77 21.25 -40.03
C PHE A 65 -25.49 22.61 -40.07
N GLY A 66 -25.82 23.11 -41.24
CA GLY A 66 -26.46 24.44 -41.38
C GLY A 66 -25.60 25.57 -40.87
N LEU A 67 -24.29 25.41 -40.91
CA LEU A 67 -23.40 26.54 -40.64
C LEU A 67 -23.48 27.51 -41.78
N GLY A 68 -24.18 28.61 -41.63
CA GLY A 68 -24.19 29.73 -42.54
C GLY A 68 -22.79 30.30 -42.71
N ARG A 69 -22.58 31.18 -43.70
CA ARG A 69 -21.33 31.93 -43.89
C ARG A 69 -21.05 32.75 -42.63
N THR A 70 -20.37 32.17 -41.65
CA THR A 70 -19.86 32.89 -40.47
C THR A 70 -18.65 33.65 -40.89
N LYS A 71 -18.76 34.95 -40.92
CA LYS A 71 -17.63 35.86 -41.32
C LYS A 71 -16.43 35.76 -40.39
N GLU A 72 -16.61 35.26 -39.16
CA GLU A 72 -15.55 35.02 -38.17
C GLU A 72 -16.00 33.86 -37.26
N SER A 73 -15.71 32.65 -37.66
CA SER A 73 -16.01 31.49 -36.80
C SER A 73 -14.98 31.42 -35.68
N GLU A 74 -15.45 31.41 -34.44
CA GLU A 74 -14.63 31.15 -33.26
C GLU A 74 -14.33 29.65 -33.06
N LEU A 75 -14.80 28.79 -33.97
CA LEU A 75 -14.63 27.34 -33.86
C LEU A 75 -13.15 26.94 -33.85
N LYS A 76 -12.71 26.37 -32.76
CA LYS A 76 -11.30 25.98 -32.52
C LYS A 76 -11.13 24.47 -32.45
N SER A 77 -12.18 23.73 -32.09
CA SER A 77 -12.08 22.28 -31.83
C SER A 77 -13.23 21.52 -32.50
N ILE A 78 -12.88 20.47 -33.24
CA ILE A 78 -13.83 19.49 -33.76
C ILE A 78 -13.39 18.11 -33.26
N ILE A 79 -14.31 17.41 -32.58
CA ILE A 79 -14.13 16.06 -32.08
C ILE A 79 -15.15 15.16 -32.78
N MET A 80 -14.68 14.13 -33.48
CA MET A 80 -15.52 13.21 -34.22
C MET A 80 -15.25 11.78 -33.83
N GLU A 81 -16.17 11.16 -33.12
CA GLU A 81 -16.08 9.77 -32.68
C GLU A 81 -17.08 8.90 -33.43
N ASN A 82 -16.60 7.78 -33.97
CA ASN A 82 -17.42 6.75 -34.67
C ASN A 82 -18.28 7.29 -35.85
N GLN A 83 -17.74 8.16 -36.67
CA GLN A 83 -18.43 8.74 -37.82
C GLN A 83 -17.95 8.14 -39.14
N VAL A 84 -18.89 7.73 -40.00
CA VAL A 84 -18.60 7.07 -41.29
C VAL A 84 -18.78 7.97 -42.51
N SER A 85 -19.53 9.08 -42.43
CA SER A 85 -19.89 9.89 -43.61
C SER A 85 -19.78 11.38 -43.38
N LEU A 86 -18.70 11.98 -43.85
CA LEU A 86 -18.44 13.42 -43.76
C LEU A 86 -18.44 14.13 -45.14
N THR A 87 -18.65 13.37 -46.26
CA THR A 87 -18.48 13.90 -47.62
C THR A 87 -19.31 15.13 -47.95
N ASP A 88 -20.53 15.19 -47.42
CA ASP A 88 -21.46 16.27 -47.72
C ASP A 88 -21.32 17.48 -46.79
N ILE A 89 -20.56 17.34 -45.72
CA ILE A 89 -20.30 18.41 -44.76
C ILE A 89 -19.19 19.36 -45.25
N PHE A 90 -18.24 18.82 -46.03
CA PHE A 90 -17.02 19.54 -46.40
C PHE A 90 -17.20 20.66 -47.43
N GLU A 91 -18.18 20.58 -48.34
CA GLU A 91 -18.40 21.66 -49.34
C GLU A 91 -18.76 23.03 -48.74
N SER A 92 -19.23 23.04 -47.48
CA SER A 92 -19.58 24.28 -46.77
C SER A 92 -18.57 24.70 -45.69
N TRP A 93 -17.49 23.94 -45.49
CA TRP A 93 -16.59 24.08 -44.31
C TRP A 93 -15.15 24.49 -44.66
N ASP A 94 -14.84 24.76 -45.93
CA ASP A 94 -13.49 25.11 -46.37
C ASP A 94 -12.84 26.24 -45.54
N ASP A 95 -13.62 27.29 -45.24
CA ASP A 95 -13.13 28.40 -44.40
C ASP A 95 -12.90 28.02 -42.95
N LEU A 96 -13.67 27.05 -42.42
CA LEU A 96 -13.58 26.62 -41.04
C LEU A 96 -12.33 25.78 -40.74
N PHE A 97 -11.90 24.94 -41.69
CA PHE A 97 -10.68 24.13 -41.50
C PHE A 97 -9.41 24.97 -41.37
N SER A 98 -9.43 26.22 -41.84
CA SER A 98 -8.31 27.17 -41.66
C SER A 98 -8.21 27.71 -40.21
N THR A 99 -9.34 27.74 -39.46
CA THR A 99 -9.40 28.26 -38.08
C THR A 99 -9.18 27.21 -37.02
N ILE A 100 -9.31 25.90 -37.37
CA ILE A 100 -9.21 24.80 -36.42
C ILE A 100 -7.85 24.72 -35.75
N VAL A 101 -7.87 24.65 -34.42
CA VAL A 101 -6.71 24.47 -33.54
C VAL A 101 -6.60 23.03 -33.05
N GLU A 102 -7.73 22.37 -32.79
CA GLU A 102 -7.79 20.98 -32.34
C GLU A 102 -8.66 20.14 -33.26
N TYR A 103 -8.14 18.99 -33.68
CA TYR A 103 -8.83 18.05 -34.52
C TYR A 103 -8.71 16.62 -34.00
N ASP A 104 -9.84 16.03 -33.63
CA ASP A 104 -9.94 14.65 -33.15
C ASP A 104 -10.75 13.83 -34.15
N VAL A 105 -10.21 12.66 -34.56
CA VAL A 105 -10.85 11.75 -35.51
C VAL A 105 -10.80 10.31 -35.01
N ASP A 106 -11.93 9.60 -35.12
CA ASP A 106 -12.09 8.21 -34.72
C ASP A 106 -12.58 7.32 -35.88
N SER A 107 -12.01 7.50 -37.06
CA SER A 107 -12.23 6.57 -38.17
C SER A 107 -11.27 6.73 -39.33
N THR A 108 -10.83 5.61 -39.90
CA THR A 108 -10.01 5.58 -41.14
C THR A 108 -10.71 6.28 -42.30
N GLU A 109 -12.00 6.04 -42.49
CA GLU A 109 -12.75 6.58 -43.61
C GLU A 109 -12.95 8.09 -43.48
N GLY A 110 -13.22 8.58 -42.27
CA GLY A 110 -13.27 10.03 -42.01
C GLY A 110 -11.97 10.72 -42.37
N LEU A 111 -10.84 10.17 -41.92
CA LEU A 111 -9.52 10.73 -42.19
C LEU A 111 -9.16 10.68 -43.69
N ARG A 112 -9.51 9.59 -44.39
CA ARG A 112 -9.30 9.42 -45.85
C ARG A 112 -10.02 10.49 -46.63
N LYS A 113 -11.28 10.78 -46.30
CA LYS A 113 -12.07 11.79 -46.98
C LYS A 113 -11.51 13.19 -46.81
N ILE A 114 -11.00 13.50 -45.61
CA ILE A 114 -10.32 14.75 -45.35
C ILE A 114 -9.09 14.87 -46.26
N ILE A 115 -8.24 13.86 -46.28
CA ILE A 115 -7.01 13.89 -47.09
C ILE A 115 -7.32 14.11 -48.57
N LEU A 116 -8.34 13.45 -49.11
CA LEU A 116 -8.75 13.57 -50.53
C LEU A 116 -9.25 14.99 -50.87
N ASN A 117 -9.85 15.70 -49.90
CA ASN A 117 -10.44 17.02 -50.09
C ASN A 117 -9.58 18.17 -49.49
N LEU A 118 -8.35 17.88 -49.16
CA LEU A 118 -7.49 18.78 -48.39
C LEU A 118 -7.02 19.96 -49.25
N GLN A 119 -7.48 21.19 -48.92
CA GLN A 119 -7.04 22.44 -49.56
C GLN A 119 -5.77 22.97 -48.88
N PRO A 120 -4.96 23.85 -49.57
CA PRO A 120 -3.74 24.45 -48.98
C PRO A 120 -3.97 25.29 -47.71
N SER A 121 -5.15 25.88 -47.56
CA SER A 121 -5.54 26.72 -46.41
C SER A 121 -5.97 25.90 -45.19
N HIS A 122 -6.27 24.61 -45.36
CA HIS A 122 -6.76 23.78 -44.28
C HIS A 122 -5.69 23.45 -43.27
N PHE A 123 -6.07 23.43 -41.97
CA PHE A 123 -5.25 23.05 -40.83
C PHE A 123 -3.97 23.89 -40.62
N ILE A 124 -3.88 25.10 -41.19
CA ILE A 124 -2.71 25.97 -41.00
C ILE A 124 -2.51 26.45 -39.55
N ASN A 125 -3.58 26.41 -38.74
CA ASN A 125 -3.57 26.78 -37.33
C ASN A 125 -3.64 25.56 -36.38
N LEU A 126 -3.61 24.33 -36.90
CA LEU A 126 -3.71 23.11 -36.12
C LEU A 126 -2.56 23.03 -35.13
N ARG A 127 -2.91 22.89 -33.83
CA ARG A 127 -1.97 22.67 -32.72
C ARG A 127 -2.09 21.27 -32.13
N VAL A 128 -3.30 20.71 -32.09
CA VAL A 128 -3.57 19.42 -31.47
C VAL A 128 -4.24 18.50 -32.49
N PHE A 129 -3.64 17.36 -32.73
CA PHE A 129 -4.20 16.29 -33.55
C PHE A 129 -4.31 15.01 -32.75
N ARG A 130 -5.52 14.43 -32.69
CA ARG A 130 -5.79 13.14 -32.07
C ARG A 130 -6.48 12.24 -33.06
N ALA A 131 -5.92 11.02 -33.25
CA ALA A 131 -6.48 9.99 -34.12
C ALA A 131 -6.71 8.70 -33.35
N LYS A 132 -7.90 8.13 -33.50
CA LYS A 132 -8.26 6.88 -32.87
C LYS A 132 -8.90 5.93 -33.90
N ASN A 133 -8.68 4.63 -33.74
CA ASN A 133 -9.22 3.57 -34.64
C ASN A 133 -8.92 3.83 -36.14
N CYS A 134 -7.81 4.46 -36.46
CA CYS A 134 -7.41 4.76 -37.82
C CYS A 134 -6.33 3.79 -38.32
N ASP A 135 -6.36 3.47 -39.63
CA ASP A 135 -5.31 2.68 -40.29
C ASP A 135 -4.10 3.57 -40.66
N LYS A 136 -3.19 3.03 -41.49
CA LYS A 136 -1.94 3.68 -41.96
C LYS A 136 -2.10 5.09 -42.58
N ILE A 137 -3.32 5.48 -42.89
CA ILE A 137 -3.66 6.82 -43.42
C ILE A 137 -3.33 7.94 -42.44
N VAL A 138 -3.22 7.62 -41.12
CA VAL A 138 -2.76 8.59 -40.08
C VAL A 138 -1.38 9.16 -40.42
N ASN A 139 -0.48 8.33 -40.93
CA ASN A 139 0.89 8.76 -41.29
C ASN A 139 0.86 9.77 -42.45
N GLU A 140 -0.03 9.58 -43.41
CA GLU A 140 -0.20 10.51 -44.54
C GLU A 140 -0.76 11.85 -44.05
N PHE A 141 -1.79 11.82 -43.18
CA PHE A 141 -2.35 13.05 -42.62
C PHE A 141 -1.32 13.83 -41.79
N ILE A 142 -0.54 13.15 -40.95
CA ILE A 142 0.52 13.79 -40.16
C ILE A 142 1.55 14.43 -41.09
N SER A 143 1.98 13.73 -42.14
CA SER A 143 2.93 14.28 -43.11
C SER A 143 2.40 15.54 -43.80
N LEU A 144 1.15 15.50 -44.25
CA LEU A 144 0.51 16.67 -44.88
C LEU A 144 0.28 17.83 -43.92
N SER A 145 -0.11 17.50 -42.69
CA SER A 145 -0.36 18.50 -41.64
C SER A 145 0.92 19.22 -41.22
N LEU A 146 2.02 18.49 -41.09
CA LEU A 146 3.32 19.07 -40.74
C LEU A 146 3.92 19.97 -41.83
N ASP A 147 3.69 19.62 -43.10
CA ASP A 147 4.11 20.48 -44.23
C ASP A 147 3.34 21.81 -44.23
N ARG A 148 2.11 21.84 -43.71
CA ARG A 148 1.19 23.00 -43.71
C ARG A 148 1.19 23.75 -42.40
N SER A 149 0.95 23.08 -41.28
CA SER A 149 0.88 23.68 -39.96
C SER A 149 2.23 23.64 -39.24
N LYS A 150 2.92 24.79 -39.21
CA LYS A 150 4.12 24.97 -38.40
C LYS A 150 3.80 25.16 -36.91
N LYS A 151 2.52 25.01 -36.51
CA LYS A 151 2.02 25.23 -35.13
C LYS A 151 1.63 23.96 -34.42
N LEU A 152 1.78 22.76 -35.04
CA LEU A 152 1.39 21.51 -34.45
C LEU A 152 2.25 21.20 -33.20
N GLU A 153 1.59 21.14 -32.03
CA GLU A 153 2.22 20.97 -30.71
C GLU A 153 1.99 19.58 -30.11
N VAL A 154 0.79 19.00 -30.34
CA VAL A 154 0.40 17.73 -29.74
C VAL A 154 -0.06 16.74 -30.79
N ILE A 155 0.50 15.54 -30.77
CA ILE A 155 0.07 14.39 -31.57
C ILE A 155 -0.30 13.26 -30.62
N GLU A 156 -1.55 12.77 -30.73
CA GLU A 156 -2.03 11.61 -29.98
C GLU A 156 -2.65 10.59 -30.94
N ILE A 157 -2.16 9.35 -30.90
CA ILE A 157 -2.61 8.26 -31.76
C ILE A 157 -3.00 7.07 -30.88
N GLN A 158 -4.24 6.59 -31.03
CA GLN A 158 -4.77 5.52 -30.25
C GLN A 158 -5.40 4.43 -31.13
N HIS A 159 -5.17 3.15 -30.79
CA HIS A 159 -5.75 1.97 -31.48
C HIS A 159 -5.59 2.02 -33.00
N CYS A 160 -4.45 2.49 -33.49
CA CYS A 160 -4.22 2.66 -34.92
C CYS A 160 -3.23 1.62 -35.46
N LYS A 161 -3.48 1.13 -36.65
CA LYS A 161 -2.49 0.36 -37.46
C LYS A 161 -1.58 1.37 -38.14
N SER A 162 -0.36 1.53 -37.69
CA SER A 162 0.62 2.42 -38.29
C SER A 162 1.45 1.70 -39.38
N SER A 163 2.16 2.45 -40.19
CA SER A 163 3.29 1.93 -40.94
C SER A 163 4.45 1.56 -40.02
N LYS A 164 5.53 0.99 -40.56
CA LYS A 164 6.73 0.66 -39.76
C LYS A 164 7.31 1.87 -39.01
N TYR A 165 7.07 3.05 -39.54
CA TYR A 165 7.54 4.32 -38.99
C TYR A 165 6.36 5.27 -38.87
N LEU A 166 6.24 5.99 -37.78
CA LEU A 166 5.19 6.98 -37.62
C LEU A 166 5.38 8.15 -38.57
N PHE A 167 6.63 8.61 -38.68
CA PHE A 167 7.07 9.67 -39.60
C PHE A 167 7.83 9.00 -40.76
N ASP A 168 7.07 8.52 -41.74
CA ASP A 168 7.57 7.77 -42.91
C ASP A 168 7.60 8.64 -44.16
N PHE A 169 8.05 9.87 -44.05
CA PHE A 169 8.20 10.74 -45.19
C PHE A 169 9.68 11.05 -45.44
N PHE A 170 10.09 10.64 -46.61
CA PHE A 170 11.40 10.97 -47.11
C PHE A 170 11.25 11.76 -48.38
N ASN A 171 11.54 13.08 -48.33
CA ASN A 171 11.69 13.89 -49.52
C ASN A 171 13.13 14.41 -49.61
N PRO A 172 14.01 13.76 -50.39
CA PRO A 172 15.43 14.12 -50.47
C PRO A 172 15.69 15.52 -51.05
N PHE A 173 14.64 16.14 -51.63
CA PHE A 173 14.77 17.46 -52.25
C PHE A 173 14.27 18.64 -51.42
N LYS A 174 13.60 18.40 -50.28
CA LYS A 174 13.19 19.43 -49.35
C LYS A 174 14.04 19.38 -48.10
N GLN A 175 15.00 20.30 -47.94
CA GLN A 175 15.71 20.56 -46.69
C GLN A 175 14.80 21.38 -45.77
N VAL A 176 13.79 20.78 -45.19
CA VAL A 176 12.88 21.44 -44.24
C VAL A 176 13.02 20.74 -42.89
N ASN A 177 13.33 21.54 -41.86
CA ASN A 177 13.30 21.02 -40.48
C ASN A 177 11.85 20.87 -40.03
N TYR A 178 11.36 19.63 -40.04
CA TYR A 178 10.04 19.29 -39.56
C TYR A 178 10.06 19.18 -38.02
N PHE A 179 8.89 19.35 -37.37
CA PHE A 179 8.66 19.09 -35.96
C PHE A 179 9.17 20.09 -34.95
N THR A 180 9.64 21.27 -35.36
CA THR A 180 10.17 22.25 -34.43
C THR A 180 9.21 22.71 -33.33
N GLN A 181 7.90 22.50 -33.49
CA GLN A 181 6.87 22.91 -32.53
C GLN A 181 6.24 21.79 -31.73
N ILE A 182 6.48 20.51 -32.04
CA ILE A 182 5.89 19.39 -31.32
C ILE A 182 6.44 19.38 -29.88
N LYS A 183 5.51 19.44 -28.92
CA LYS A 183 5.77 19.39 -27.47
C LYS A 183 5.38 18.06 -26.85
N GLU A 184 4.32 17.43 -27.36
CA GLU A 184 3.76 16.22 -26.78
C GLU A 184 3.46 15.17 -27.86
N LEU A 185 3.95 13.93 -27.61
CA LEU A 185 3.71 12.78 -28.45
C LEU A 185 3.14 11.64 -27.62
N LYS A 186 1.89 11.24 -27.91
CA LYS A 186 1.21 10.12 -27.27
C LYS A 186 0.85 9.05 -28.28
N LEU A 187 1.28 7.81 -28.03
CA LEU A 187 1.00 6.64 -28.87
C LEU A 187 0.45 5.54 -27.98
N ILE A 188 -0.77 5.11 -28.24
CA ILE A 188 -1.46 4.10 -27.45
C ILE A 188 -2.00 3.03 -28.38
N GLU A 189 -1.57 1.78 -28.17
CA GLU A 189 -1.99 0.62 -28.98
C GLU A 189 -1.70 0.78 -30.49
N VAL A 190 -0.45 1.11 -30.81
CA VAL A 190 0.03 1.21 -32.19
C VAL A 190 0.89 -0.02 -32.51
N TYR A 191 0.30 -1.05 -33.13
CA TYR A 191 0.86 -2.41 -33.13
C TYR A 191 2.01 -2.67 -34.13
N GLU A 192 2.02 -2.07 -35.32
CA GLU A 192 2.98 -2.41 -36.38
C GLU A 192 4.23 -1.51 -36.41
N MET A 193 4.27 -0.49 -35.58
CA MET A 193 5.33 0.52 -35.57
C MET A 193 6.64 -0.02 -35.00
N LYS A 194 7.75 0.13 -35.76
CA LYS A 194 9.08 -0.31 -35.33
C LYS A 194 9.94 0.80 -34.73
N SER A 195 9.74 2.03 -35.17
CA SER A 195 10.33 3.24 -34.55
C SER A 195 9.54 4.48 -34.95
N LEU A 196 9.82 5.60 -34.29
CA LEU A 196 9.13 6.87 -34.59
C LEU A 196 9.40 7.35 -36.02
N TYR A 197 10.58 7.16 -36.58
CA TYR A 197 10.95 7.63 -37.89
C TYR A 197 11.90 6.68 -38.62
N HIS A 198 11.90 6.79 -39.94
CA HIS A 198 12.81 6.04 -40.80
C HIS A 198 14.27 6.52 -40.57
N PRO A 199 15.26 5.63 -40.46
CA PRO A 199 16.65 5.99 -40.19
C PRO A 199 17.24 7.05 -41.11
N PHE A 200 16.85 7.10 -42.38
CA PHE A 200 17.31 8.14 -43.33
C PHE A 200 16.61 9.50 -43.16
N ALA A 201 15.45 9.56 -42.52
CA ALA A 201 14.72 10.79 -42.26
C ALA A 201 15.32 11.62 -41.10
N GLN A 202 16.19 11.03 -40.32
CA GLN A 202 16.78 11.59 -39.12
C GLN A 202 17.41 12.98 -39.31
N ARG A 203 18.08 13.23 -40.43
CA ARG A 203 18.77 14.50 -40.70
C ARG A 203 17.82 15.69 -40.90
N TYR A 204 16.52 15.43 -41.07
CA TYR A 204 15.49 16.42 -41.38
C TYR A 204 14.48 16.59 -40.24
N LEU A 205 14.61 15.86 -39.16
CA LEU A 205 13.70 15.88 -38.04
C LEU A 205 14.32 16.67 -36.89
N ASP A 206 13.57 17.62 -36.35
CA ASP A 206 13.98 18.45 -35.24
C ASP A 206 12.93 18.38 -34.12
N PHE A 207 13.26 17.66 -33.03
CA PHE A 207 12.40 17.49 -31.84
C PHE A 207 12.88 18.36 -30.67
N ARG A 208 13.58 19.45 -30.92
CA ARG A 208 14.14 20.29 -29.84
C ARG A 208 13.11 20.81 -28.84
N ASN A 209 11.86 21.00 -29.25
CA ASN A 209 10.77 21.48 -28.40
C ASN A 209 9.93 20.37 -27.79
N LEU A 210 10.23 19.10 -28.07
CA LEU A 210 9.51 17.98 -27.50
C LEU A 210 9.72 17.90 -25.99
N GLU A 211 8.63 17.95 -25.24
CA GLU A 211 8.61 17.97 -23.78
C GLU A 211 8.19 16.63 -23.18
N ILE A 212 7.22 15.96 -23.80
CA ILE A 212 6.60 14.74 -23.23
C ILE A 212 6.47 13.67 -24.31
N ILE A 213 6.90 12.45 -23.97
CA ILE A 213 6.68 11.23 -24.75
C ILE A 213 5.94 10.22 -23.89
N TYR A 214 4.78 9.79 -24.37
CA TYR A 214 4.01 8.71 -23.78
C TYR A 214 3.69 7.64 -24.80
N ILE A 215 4.22 6.42 -24.62
CA ILE A 215 4.00 5.27 -25.53
C ILE A 215 3.53 4.10 -24.69
N ARG A 216 2.38 3.55 -25.07
CA ARG A 216 1.75 2.46 -24.36
C ARG A 216 1.22 1.40 -25.32
N ILE A 217 1.49 0.13 -25.04
CA ILE A 217 1.04 -1.03 -25.81
C ILE A 217 1.42 -0.90 -27.31
N CYS A 218 2.72 -0.66 -27.55
CA CYS A 218 3.29 -0.63 -28.91
C CYS A 218 4.32 -1.78 -29.02
N PRO A 219 3.86 -3.05 -29.19
CA PRO A 219 4.71 -4.22 -28.99
C PRO A 219 5.84 -4.37 -30.00
N SER A 220 5.66 -3.89 -31.23
CA SER A 220 6.65 -4.05 -32.32
C SER A 220 7.77 -3.00 -32.32
N ILE A 221 7.73 -2.04 -31.39
CA ILE A 221 8.73 -0.97 -31.36
C ILE A 221 10.09 -1.50 -30.87
N LEU A 222 11.14 -1.28 -31.68
CA LEU A 222 12.48 -1.79 -31.38
C LEU A 222 13.36 -0.77 -30.66
N TYR A 223 13.20 0.51 -31.01
CA TYR A 223 13.85 1.67 -30.40
C TYR A 223 13.03 2.92 -30.68
N LEU A 224 13.11 3.92 -29.80
CA LEU A 224 12.42 5.19 -30.02
C LEU A 224 13.23 6.09 -30.94
N PHE A 225 14.49 6.26 -30.59
CA PHE A 225 15.39 7.19 -31.25
C PHE A 225 16.57 6.45 -31.87
N HIS A 226 16.91 6.86 -33.08
CA HIS A 226 18.08 6.41 -33.79
C HIS A 226 19.06 7.59 -33.94
N ILE A 227 20.04 7.71 -33.07
CA ILE A 227 21.12 8.71 -33.07
C ILE A 227 20.73 10.21 -32.99
N VAL A 228 21.44 10.89 -32.11
CA VAL A 228 21.78 12.33 -32.06
C VAL A 228 20.70 13.32 -32.54
N MET A 229 19.65 13.43 -31.74
CA MET A 229 18.83 14.63 -31.76
C MET A 229 19.00 15.34 -30.42
N ALA A 230 19.31 16.64 -30.46
CA ALA A 230 19.30 17.45 -29.26
C ALA A 230 17.83 17.60 -28.80
N MET A 231 17.41 16.84 -27.79
CA MET A 231 16.10 16.98 -27.17
C MET A 231 16.21 17.90 -25.97
N GLU A 232 16.44 19.17 -26.26
CA GLU A 232 16.78 20.19 -25.27
C GLU A 232 15.63 20.44 -24.27
N GLN A 233 14.38 20.23 -24.69
CA GLN A 233 13.19 20.53 -23.88
C GLN A 233 12.52 19.29 -23.29
N LEU A 234 13.01 18.07 -23.58
CA LEU A 234 12.37 16.83 -23.13
C LEU A 234 12.41 16.72 -21.61
N LYS A 235 11.24 16.65 -20.99
CA LYS A 235 11.01 16.60 -19.53
C LYS A 235 10.59 15.24 -19.04
N GLU A 236 9.76 14.52 -19.83
CA GLU A 236 9.18 13.25 -19.42
C GLU A 236 9.20 12.22 -20.53
N ILE A 237 9.64 11.00 -20.20
CA ILE A 237 9.51 9.79 -21.01
C ILE A 237 8.72 8.75 -20.23
N LYS A 238 7.62 8.28 -20.82
CA LYS A 238 6.81 7.21 -20.27
C LYS A 238 6.56 6.13 -21.31
N LEU A 239 7.05 4.91 -21.04
CA LEU A 239 6.95 3.75 -21.91
C LEU A 239 6.30 2.60 -21.13
N GLU A 240 5.26 2.01 -21.70
CA GLU A 240 4.51 0.94 -21.06
C GLU A 240 4.13 -0.14 -22.09
N ALA A 241 4.39 -1.41 -21.76
CA ALA A 241 4.01 -2.58 -22.57
C ALA A 241 4.50 -2.51 -24.03
N CYS A 242 5.78 -2.19 -24.21
CA CYS A 242 6.47 -2.24 -25.51
C CYS A 242 7.41 -3.45 -25.53
N GLU A 243 6.88 -4.61 -25.91
CA GLU A 243 7.52 -5.92 -25.69
C GLU A 243 8.84 -6.09 -26.45
N ASP A 244 8.96 -5.61 -27.68
CA ASP A 244 10.16 -5.77 -28.51
C ASP A 244 11.22 -4.67 -28.31
N LEU A 245 10.95 -3.68 -27.44
CA LEU A 245 11.87 -2.57 -27.19
C LEU A 245 13.14 -3.06 -26.51
N LYS A 246 14.29 -2.91 -27.17
CA LYS A 246 15.60 -3.30 -26.66
C LYS A 246 16.41 -2.16 -26.08
N ASP A 247 16.44 -1.03 -26.76
CA ASP A 247 17.08 0.19 -26.35
C ASP A 247 16.13 1.36 -26.54
N VAL A 248 16.04 2.29 -25.60
CA VAL A 248 15.25 3.53 -25.81
C VAL A 248 15.92 4.38 -26.87
N VAL A 249 17.24 4.49 -26.79
CA VAL A 249 18.06 5.19 -27.78
C VAL A 249 19.04 4.22 -28.40
N TYR A 250 18.87 3.95 -29.69
CA TYR A 250 19.75 3.09 -30.47
C TYR A 250 20.92 3.90 -31.05
N ASN A 251 22.15 3.54 -30.72
CA ASN A 251 23.34 4.16 -31.26
C ASN A 251 24.25 3.12 -31.90
N LYS A 252 24.43 3.18 -33.23
CA LYS A 252 25.31 2.29 -33.98
C LYS A 252 26.77 2.77 -33.98
N ASP A 253 26.99 4.06 -33.97
CA ASP A 253 28.31 4.69 -34.05
C ASP A 253 28.66 5.28 -32.68
N HIS A 254 29.58 4.66 -31.95
CA HIS A 254 29.97 4.94 -30.56
C HIS A 254 30.55 6.36 -30.28
N GLN A 255 30.35 7.33 -31.18
CA GLN A 255 31.07 8.61 -31.12
C GLN A 255 30.32 9.79 -30.51
N LEU A 256 29.02 9.72 -30.28
CA LEU A 256 28.25 10.87 -29.79
C LEU A 256 27.42 10.51 -28.58
N ALA A 257 27.65 11.20 -27.49
CA ALA A 257 26.89 11.08 -26.28
C ALA A 257 25.54 11.83 -26.38
N HIS A 258 24.46 11.14 -25.98
CA HIS A 258 23.14 11.75 -25.89
C HIS A 258 23.05 12.60 -24.63
N VAL A 259 22.48 13.78 -24.75
CA VAL A 259 22.25 14.69 -23.62
C VAL A 259 20.75 15.02 -23.56
N PHE A 260 20.16 14.77 -22.42
CA PHE A 260 18.77 15.16 -22.10
C PHE A 260 18.80 16.18 -20.96
N PRO A 261 19.13 17.46 -21.24
CA PRO A 261 19.47 18.43 -20.20
C PRO A 261 18.29 18.78 -19.27
N ARG A 262 17.05 18.57 -19.71
CA ARG A 262 15.83 18.89 -18.96
C ARG A 262 14.99 17.66 -18.60
N LEU A 263 15.46 16.44 -18.91
CA LEU A 263 14.72 15.22 -18.61
C LEU A 263 14.64 15.03 -17.09
N SER A 264 13.45 15.25 -16.56
CA SER A 264 13.19 15.21 -15.12
C SER A 264 12.51 13.91 -14.67
N LYS A 265 11.82 13.20 -15.58
CA LYS A 265 11.08 12.00 -15.24
C LYS A 265 11.18 10.93 -16.31
N VAL A 266 11.48 9.69 -15.88
CA VAL A 266 11.48 8.49 -16.72
C VAL A 266 10.64 7.41 -16.05
N GLU A 267 9.63 6.90 -16.77
CA GLU A 267 8.82 5.74 -16.39
C GLU A 267 8.93 4.66 -17.47
N LEU A 268 9.42 3.48 -17.10
CA LEU A 268 9.57 2.31 -17.96
C LEU A 268 8.82 1.14 -17.34
N LYS A 269 7.75 0.65 -17.99
CA LYS A 269 6.89 -0.39 -17.42
C LYS A 269 6.61 -1.51 -18.43
N CYS A 270 6.66 -2.75 -17.98
CA CYS A 270 6.34 -3.95 -18.77
C CYS A 270 7.14 -4.00 -20.08
N LEU A 271 8.47 -3.79 -20.00
CA LEU A 271 9.37 -3.79 -21.17
C LEU A 271 10.23 -5.05 -21.13
N SER A 272 9.68 -6.18 -21.61
CA SER A 272 10.25 -7.51 -21.43
C SER A 272 11.63 -7.72 -22.05
N ARG A 273 11.97 -7.01 -23.15
CA ARG A 273 13.24 -7.09 -23.85
C ARG A 273 14.16 -5.90 -23.67
N LEU A 274 13.81 -4.93 -22.83
CA LEU A 274 14.65 -3.76 -22.60
C LEU A 274 15.93 -4.17 -21.86
N GLU A 275 17.06 -4.06 -22.53
CA GLU A 275 18.38 -4.36 -21.95
C GLU A 275 19.01 -3.16 -21.28
N ARG A 276 18.80 -1.96 -21.85
CA ARG A 276 19.35 -0.68 -21.36
C ARG A 276 18.59 0.53 -21.91
N PHE A 277 18.75 1.66 -21.25
CA PHE A 277 18.18 2.91 -21.76
C PHE A 277 18.93 3.40 -23.00
N SER A 278 20.26 3.47 -22.92
CA SER A 278 21.16 3.82 -24.01
C SER A 278 22.57 3.28 -23.73
N LYS A 279 23.30 2.91 -24.78
CA LYS A 279 24.69 2.49 -24.65
C LYS A 279 25.65 3.63 -24.27
N MET A 280 25.33 4.86 -24.62
CA MET A 280 26.19 6.04 -24.50
C MET A 280 25.37 7.27 -24.12
N CYS A 281 24.88 7.32 -22.89
CA CYS A 281 24.15 8.49 -22.41
C CYS A 281 25.03 9.32 -21.47
N LYS A 282 25.48 10.49 -21.92
CA LYS A 282 26.16 11.47 -21.06
C LYS A 282 25.11 12.38 -20.45
N GLY A 283 24.76 12.14 -19.20
CA GLY A 283 24.08 13.12 -18.36
C GLY A 283 22.57 13.10 -18.39
N PHE A 284 21.99 12.49 -17.36
CA PHE A 284 20.62 12.75 -16.88
C PHE A 284 20.68 13.79 -15.74
N MET A 285 21.36 14.92 -15.95
CA MET A 285 21.67 15.87 -14.86
C MET A 285 20.43 16.40 -14.15
N SER A 286 19.34 16.59 -14.88
CA SER A 286 18.06 17.08 -14.36
C SER A 286 17.07 15.99 -13.99
N LEU A 287 17.46 14.70 -14.07
CA LEU A 287 16.55 13.58 -13.75
C LEU A 287 16.25 13.58 -12.26
N LYS A 288 14.95 13.71 -11.92
CA LYS A 288 14.44 13.71 -10.55
C LYS A 288 13.76 12.40 -10.18
N THR A 289 13.02 11.81 -11.10
CA THR A 289 12.23 10.60 -10.84
C THR A 289 12.53 9.53 -11.88
N LEU A 290 12.92 8.35 -11.38
CA LEU A 290 13.16 7.15 -12.17
C LEU A 290 12.28 6.01 -11.66
N ILE A 291 11.35 5.56 -12.50
CA ILE A 291 10.45 4.43 -12.20
C ILE A 291 10.64 3.37 -13.27
N ILE A 292 11.02 2.16 -12.85
CA ILE A 292 11.21 1.00 -13.73
C ILE A 292 10.48 -0.19 -13.09
N GLU A 293 9.46 -0.70 -13.80
CA GLU A 293 8.62 -1.79 -13.32
C GLU A 293 8.47 -2.86 -14.41
N GLU A 294 8.62 -4.13 -14.05
CA GLU A 294 8.46 -5.26 -14.95
C GLU A 294 9.37 -5.20 -16.20
N CYS A 295 10.65 -4.90 -15.98
CA CYS A 295 11.69 -4.88 -17.01
C CYS A 295 12.73 -5.99 -16.76
N PRO A 296 12.39 -7.28 -16.98
CA PRO A 296 13.17 -8.42 -16.53
C PRO A 296 14.52 -8.57 -17.23
N SER A 297 14.71 -8.01 -18.42
CA SER A 297 15.96 -8.06 -19.19
C SER A 297 16.88 -6.86 -18.94
N LEU A 298 16.49 -5.91 -18.09
CA LEU A 298 17.28 -4.71 -17.84
C LEU A 298 18.55 -5.04 -17.05
N VAL A 299 19.70 -4.87 -17.69
CA VAL A 299 20.99 -5.15 -17.07
C VAL A 299 21.51 -3.96 -16.28
N GLU A 300 21.28 -2.75 -16.81
CA GLU A 300 21.88 -1.52 -16.29
C GLU A 300 21.10 -0.30 -16.77
N PHE A 301 20.88 0.68 -15.92
CA PHE A 301 20.27 1.96 -16.29
C PHE A 301 21.21 3.13 -16.08
N ILE A 302 21.83 3.22 -14.90
CA ILE A 302 22.76 4.28 -14.53
C ILE A 302 24.12 3.65 -14.23
N SER A 303 25.12 3.91 -15.07
CA SER A 303 26.49 3.46 -14.87
C SER A 303 27.48 4.50 -15.33
N ASP A 304 28.50 4.71 -14.53
CA ASP A 304 29.65 5.55 -14.88
C ASP A 304 30.62 4.85 -15.85
N ARG A 305 30.53 3.53 -16.00
CA ARG A 305 31.42 2.77 -16.89
C ARG A 305 31.34 3.19 -18.35
N ALA A 306 30.19 3.73 -18.76
CA ALA A 306 30.01 4.27 -20.10
C ALA A 306 30.76 5.61 -20.33
N ILE A 307 31.28 6.23 -19.27
CA ILE A 307 31.93 7.54 -19.28
C ILE A 307 33.45 7.44 -19.33
N LEU A 308 34.03 6.28 -19.00
CA LEU A 308 35.49 6.05 -18.90
C LEU A 308 36.21 5.75 -20.25
N GLY A 309 35.66 6.13 -21.39
CA GLY A 309 36.37 6.26 -22.65
C GLY A 309 37.14 7.57 -22.72
N ASP A 310 38.36 7.57 -22.28
CA ASP A 310 39.47 8.49 -22.66
C ASP A 310 39.31 10.03 -22.49
N PHE A 311 38.39 10.56 -21.70
CA PHE A 311 38.38 12.01 -21.41
C PHE A 311 38.40 12.29 -19.90
N LEU A 312 39.56 12.71 -19.44
CA LEU A 312 39.96 13.09 -18.10
C LEU A 312 39.30 14.41 -17.62
N GLU A 313 37.98 14.47 -17.48
CA GLU A 313 37.41 15.48 -16.59
C GLU A 313 36.45 14.78 -15.61
N PRO A 314 36.74 14.82 -14.31
CA PRO A 314 35.80 14.31 -13.32
C PRO A 314 34.50 15.10 -13.44
N MET A 315 33.41 14.43 -13.77
CA MET A 315 32.08 15.06 -13.77
C MET A 315 31.78 15.51 -12.34
N THR A 316 31.97 16.80 -12.07
CA THR A 316 31.67 17.46 -10.79
C THR A 316 30.16 17.66 -10.58
N ASN A 317 29.34 17.27 -11.56
CA ASN A 317 27.90 17.54 -11.57
C ASN A 317 27.13 16.41 -10.88
N SER A 318 26.49 16.73 -9.77
CA SER A 318 25.56 15.85 -9.07
C SER A 318 24.26 15.70 -9.86
N PHE A 319 23.72 14.46 -9.92
CA PHE A 319 22.36 14.23 -10.41
C PHE A 319 21.33 14.91 -9.49
N GLU A 320 20.26 15.45 -10.06
CA GLU A 320 19.11 15.98 -9.31
C GLU A 320 18.16 14.86 -8.84
N LEU A 321 18.56 13.61 -8.93
CA LEU A 321 17.73 12.45 -8.67
C LEU A 321 17.21 12.43 -7.23
N GLU A 322 15.89 12.51 -7.10
CA GLU A 322 15.17 12.54 -5.84
C GLU A 322 14.47 11.20 -5.52
N GLU A 323 14.02 10.48 -6.55
CA GLU A 323 13.28 9.23 -6.38
C GLU A 323 13.72 8.16 -7.38
N ILE A 324 14.01 6.95 -6.87
CA ILE A 324 14.23 5.73 -7.66
C ILE A 324 13.25 4.66 -7.19
N LYS A 325 12.47 4.11 -8.14
CA LYS A 325 11.63 2.94 -7.91
C LYS A 325 11.94 1.86 -8.95
N LEU A 326 12.32 0.69 -8.48
CA LEU A 326 12.61 -0.48 -9.31
C LEU A 326 11.76 -1.66 -8.83
N ASP A 327 11.05 -2.31 -9.74
CA ASP A 327 10.26 -3.49 -9.43
C ASP A 327 10.33 -4.53 -10.55
N ASN A 328 10.48 -5.82 -10.20
CA ASN A 328 10.55 -6.93 -11.16
C ASN A 328 11.65 -6.77 -12.24
N CYS A 329 12.87 -6.36 -11.85
CA CYS A 329 14.05 -6.27 -12.71
C CYS A 329 15.02 -7.42 -12.40
N HIS A 330 14.74 -8.62 -12.92
CA HIS A 330 15.35 -9.87 -12.43
C HIS A 330 16.85 -10.05 -12.72
N VAL A 331 17.39 -9.46 -13.79
CA VAL A 331 18.83 -9.56 -14.12
C VAL A 331 19.67 -8.42 -13.58
N LEU A 332 19.08 -7.46 -12.90
CA LEU A 332 19.80 -6.32 -12.35
C LEU A 332 20.67 -6.74 -11.17
N HIS A 333 21.99 -6.47 -11.21
CA HIS A 333 22.92 -6.86 -10.16
C HIS A 333 23.13 -5.77 -9.10
N TYR A 334 22.94 -4.50 -9.47
CA TYR A 334 23.00 -3.31 -8.61
C TYR A 334 22.08 -2.22 -9.17
N VAL A 335 21.62 -1.36 -8.31
CA VAL A 335 20.76 -0.23 -8.72
C VAL A 335 21.58 0.82 -9.45
N ALA A 336 22.73 1.16 -8.88
CA ALA A 336 23.61 2.16 -9.43
C ALA A 336 25.09 1.86 -9.09
N SER A 337 25.99 2.19 -10.00
CA SER A 337 27.44 2.16 -9.81
C SER A 337 28.00 3.57 -10.05
N PHE A 338 28.76 4.06 -9.08
CA PHE A 338 29.30 5.42 -9.13
C PHE A 338 30.80 5.44 -8.84
N ALA A 339 31.54 6.27 -9.60
CA ALA A 339 32.93 6.56 -9.29
C ALA A 339 33.03 7.43 -8.03
N THR A 340 32.06 8.30 -7.76
CA THR A 340 32.04 9.16 -6.59
C THR A 340 30.66 9.23 -5.93
N PRO A 341 30.59 9.31 -4.59
CA PRO A 341 29.33 9.38 -3.84
C PRO A 341 28.52 10.67 -4.06
N PHE A 342 29.13 11.73 -4.58
CA PHE A 342 28.49 13.04 -4.76
C PHE A 342 27.37 13.04 -5.79
N GLN A 343 27.33 12.04 -6.67
CA GLN A 343 26.43 12.03 -7.82
C GLN A 343 24.95 11.87 -7.44
N ILE A 344 24.64 11.25 -6.28
CA ILE A 344 23.26 10.95 -5.83
C ILE A 344 22.88 11.60 -4.50
N LYS A 345 23.54 12.71 -4.15
CA LYS A 345 23.32 13.38 -2.86
C LYS A 345 21.87 13.87 -2.65
N ASN A 346 21.10 14.08 -3.71
CA ASN A 346 19.72 14.59 -3.63
C ASN A 346 18.66 13.51 -3.49
N LEU A 347 19.04 12.21 -3.50
CA LEU A 347 18.10 11.11 -3.43
C LEU A 347 17.38 11.11 -2.09
N LYS A 348 16.03 11.17 -2.12
CA LYS A 348 15.14 11.16 -0.97
C LYS A 348 14.44 9.82 -0.80
N LYS A 349 14.08 9.18 -1.93
CA LYS A 349 13.33 7.92 -1.90
C LYS A 349 13.99 6.87 -2.78
N LEU A 350 14.22 5.69 -2.20
CA LEU A 350 14.74 4.51 -2.88
C LEU A 350 13.86 3.30 -2.57
N SER A 351 13.18 2.79 -3.58
CA SER A 351 12.34 1.60 -3.48
C SER A 351 12.79 0.56 -4.50
N VAL A 352 13.17 -0.63 -4.03
CA VAL A 352 13.59 -1.74 -4.88
C VAL A 352 12.85 -3.00 -4.45
N SER A 353 12.16 -3.65 -5.39
CA SER A 353 11.37 -4.84 -5.11
C SER A 353 11.49 -5.89 -6.21
N HIS A 354 11.39 -7.18 -5.83
CA HIS A 354 11.34 -8.33 -6.75
C HIS A 354 12.49 -8.39 -7.78
N CYS A 355 13.72 -8.08 -7.36
CA CYS A 355 14.92 -8.12 -8.21
C CYS A 355 15.80 -9.28 -7.78
N ASP A 356 15.69 -10.45 -8.43
CA ASP A 356 16.24 -11.73 -7.96
C ASP A 356 17.76 -11.79 -7.96
N GLU A 357 18.43 -11.11 -8.91
CA GLU A 357 19.88 -11.13 -9.04
C GLU A 357 20.59 -9.98 -8.34
N LEU A 358 19.84 -9.07 -7.67
CA LEU A 358 20.42 -7.91 -7.01
C LEU A 358 21.27 -8.32 -5.80
N LYS A 359 22.57 -8.04 -5.86
CA LYS A 359 23.55 -8.38 -4.80
C LYS A 359 23.82 -7.21 -3.87
N MET A 360 23.87 -6.01 -4.43
CA MET A 360 24.11 -4.75 -3.72
C MET A 360 23.20 -3.67 -4.27
N VAL A 361 22.81 -2.72 -3.43
CA VAL A 361 21.99 -1.60 -3.89
C VAL A 361 22.88 -0.58 -4.62
N ILE A 362 23.97 -0.16 -3.97
CA ILE A 362 24.90 0.83 -4.52
C ILE A 362 26.32 0.27 -4.50
N VAL A 363 27.01 0.36 -5.63
CA VAL A 363 28.41 0.02 -5.79
C VAL A 363 29.23 1.29 -5.92
N LEU A 364 30.29 1.41 -5.11
CA LEU A 364 31.29 2.48 -5.21
C LEU A 364 32.60 1.90 -5.77
N GLU A 365 33.09 2.44 -6.86
CA GLU A 365 34.31 1.94 -7.53
C GLU A 365 35.59 2.36 -6.82
N ASP A 366 35.63 3.55 -6.20
CA ASP A 366 36.77 4.01 -5.41
C ASP A 366 36.69 3.56 -3.96
N LYS A 367 37.62 2.68 -3.57
CA LYS A 367 37.77 2.13 -2.21
C LYS A 367 38.43 3.05 -1.19
N LYS A 368 38.61 4.33 -1.48
CA LYS A 368 39.19 5.25 -0.50
C LYS A 368 38.14 5.64 0.55
N PRO A 369 38.42 5.38 1.85
CA PRO A 369 37.56 5.87 2.92
C PRO A 369 37.69 7.39 2.98
N SER A 370 36.86 8.09 2.23
CA SER A 370 36.67 9.52 2.43
C SER A 370 35.51 9.66 3.42
N SER A 371 35.61 10.63 4.30
CA SER A 371 34.56 11.07 5.23
C SER A 371 33.29 11.62 4.50
N ILE A 372 32.98 11.07 3.35
CA ILE A 372 31.98 11.55 2.42
C ILE A 372 30.68 10.83 2.69
N GLU A 373 29.64 11.59 2.96
CA GLU A 373 28.28 11.10 3.15
C GLU A 373 27.73 10.62 1.80
N ILE A 374 27.33 9.36 1.73
CA ILE A 374 26.62 8.77 0.60
C ILE A 374 25.14 8.87 0.93
N LEU A 375 24.26 9.33 0.06
CA LEU A 375 22.82 9.49 0.29
C LEU A 375 22.45 10.37 1.53
N PRO A 376 23.03 11.56 1.71
CA PRO A 376 22.79 12.37 2.91
C PRO A 376 21.34 12.82 3.08
N ASN A 377 20.56 12.85 1.99
CA ASN A 377 19.17 13.30 1.98
C ASN A 377 18.16 12.15 1.83
N LEU A 378 18.58 10.88 1.95
CA LEU A 378 17.67 9.75 1.85
C LEU A 378 16.73 9.73 3.06
N GLU A 379 15.43 9.87 2.79
CA GLU A 379 14.34 9.88 3.78
C GLU A 379 13.63 8.52 3.87
N GLU A 380 13.52 7.81 2.75
CA GLU A 380 12.77 6.56 2.65
C GLU A 380 13.57 5.50 1.89
N LEU A 381 13.76 4.33 2.51
CA LEU A 381 14.40 3.15 1.93
C LEU A 381 13.48 1.94 2.05
N ILE A 382 13.07 1.39 0.90
CA ILE A 382 12.19 0.23 0.80
C ILE A 382 12.88 -0.86 -0.03
N LEU A 383 13.12 -2.04 0.57
CA LEU A 383 13.74 -3.19 -0.06
C LEU A 383 12.85 -4.42 0.15
N ILE A 384 12.26 -4.97 -0.92
CA ILE A 384 11.29 -6.05 -0.81
C ILE A 384 11.62 -7.19 -1.77
N ASN A 385 11.68 -8.41 -1.25
CA ASN A 385 11.88 -9.62 -2.05
C ASN A 385 13.15 -9.57 -2.93
N LEU A 386 14.30 -9.41 -2.27
CA LEU A 386 15.62 -9.35 -2.87
C LEU A 386 16.47 -10.52 -2.35
N PRO A 387 16.29 -11.74 -2.85
CA PRO A 387 16.84 -12.96 -2.23
C PRO A 387 18.37 -13.03 -2.24
N LYS A 388 19.03 -12.40 -3.21
CA LYS A 388 20.51 -12.38 -3.31
C LYS A 388 21.15 -11.12 -2.73
N LEU A 389 20.37 -10.19 -2.19
CA LEU A 389 20.88 -8.97 -1.58
C LEU A 389 21.71 -9.31 -0.34
N THR A 390 23.00 -9.09 -0.37
CA THR A 390 23.92 -9.34 0.76
C THR A 390 24.19 -8.09 1.59
N HIS A 391 24.25 -6.94 0.92
CA HIS A 391 24.53 -5.64 1.53
C HIS A 391 23.77 -4.53 0.80
N ILE A 392 23.41 -3.49 1.52
CA ILE A 392 22.91 -2.26 0.89
C ILE A 392 24.09 -1.50 0.29
N ILE A 393 25.19 -1.44 1.04
CA ILE A 393 26.46 -0.80 0.69
C ILE A 393 27.58 -1.49 1.46
N ASP A 394 28.84 -1.29 1.07
CA ASP A 394 30.00 -1.84 1.80
C ASP A 394 30.10 -1.35 3.24
N LYS A 395 30.52 -2.23 4.19
CA LYS A 395 30.59 -1.92 5.64
C LYS A 395 31.47 -0.71 5.96
N GLU A 396 32.54 -0.51 5.19
CA GLU A 396 33.48 0.62 5.36
C GLU A 396 32.81 1.99 5.12
N ASN A 397 31.67 1.98 4.42
CA ASN A 397 30.89 3.15 4.04
C ASN A 397 29.56 3.26 4.81
N ALA A 398 29.41 2.59 5.95
CA ALA A 398 28.15 2.50 6.69
C ALA A 398 27.67 3.84 7.28
N GLY A 399 28.49 4.93 7.28
CA GLY A 399 28.17 6.24 7.84
C GLY A 399 27.11 7.12 7.13
N LEU A 400 26.15 6.57 6.38
CA LEU A 400 25.70 7.15 5.14
C LEU A 400 24.29 7.78 5.12
N TYR A 401 23.43 7.49 6.09
CA TYR A 401 22.00 7.88 6.01
C TYR A 401 21.61 8.78 7.18
N LYS A 402 21.98 10.05 7.15
CA LYS A 402 21.70 10.95 8.30
C LYS A 402 20.22 11.31 8.44
N ASN A 403 19.46 11.29 7.33
CA ASN A 403 18.09 11.78 7.28
C ASN A 403 17.07 10.67 7.00
N LEU A 404 17.45 9.39 7.14
CA LEU A 404 16.51 8.29 6.89
C LEU A 404 15.47 8.22 8.00
N HIS A 405 14.21 8.43 7.64
CA HIS A 405 13.06 8.36 8.54
C HIS A 405 12.30 7.05 8.43
N THR A 406 12.25 6.45 7.25
CA THR A 406 11.52 5.20 7.00
C THR A 406 12.42 4.14 6.41
N LEU A 407 12.50 2.99 7.09
CA LEU A 407 13.23 1.81 6.65
C LEU A 407 12.29 0.61 6.60
N GLN A 408 12.09 0.04 5.42
CA GLN A 408 11.33 -1.18 5.21
C GLN A 408 12.17 -2.19 4.45
N VAL A 409 12.42 -3.35 5.07
CA VAL A 409 13.20 -4.46 4.48
C VAL A 409 12.40 -5.74 4.64
N GLU A 410 11.99 -6.36 3.54
CA GLU A 410 11.14 -7.54 3.56
C GLU A 410 11.67 -8.62 2.62
N ARG A 411 11.74 -9.86 3.09
CA ARG A 411 12.16 -11.03 2.28
C ARG A 411 13.49 -10.83 1.56
N CYS A 412 14.48 -10.28 2.27
CA CYS A 412 15.87 -10.17 1.83
C CYS A 412 16.70 -11.26 2.53
N GLU A 413 16.60 -12.49 2.02
CA GLU A 413 17.04 -13.70 2.72
C GLU A 413 18.56 -13.79 2.91
N SER A 414 19.36 -13.18 2.04
CA SER A 414 20.82 -13.17 2.11
C SER A 414 21.42 -11.95 2.80
N LEU A 415 20.59 -11.02 3.27
CA LEU A 415 21.04 -9.80 3.93
C LEU A 415 21.61 -10.12 5.32
N ASN A 416 22.92 -9.93 5.51
CA ASN A 416 23.60 -10.33 6.74
C ASN A 416 23.64 -9.26 7.81
N TRP A 417 23.70 -8.00 7.44
CA TRP A 417 23.75 -6.85 8.33
C TRP A 417 23.04 -5.65 7.73
N LEU A 418 22.62 -4.73 8.59
CA LEU A 418 21.84 -3.54 8.21
C LEU A 418 22.39 -2.30 8.93
N PRO A 419 22.79 -1.23 8.21
CA PRO A 419 23.14 0.04 8.85
C PRO A 419 21.89 0.79 9.30
N MET A 420 21.91 1.32 10.53
CA MET A 420 20.79 2.01 11.13
C MET A 420 21.16 3.41 11.60
N PRO A 421 20.54 4.46 11.05
CA PRO A 421 20.70 5.83 11.53
C PRO A 421 19.80 6.13 12.73
N LEU A 422 20.23 7.10 13.56
CA LEU A 422 19.48 7.54 14.74
C LEU A 422 18.23 8.37 14.43
N THR A 423 18.06 8.81 13.18
CA THR A 423 16.94 9.64 12.71
C THR A 423 15.69 8.83 12.30
N LEU A 424 15.75 7.50 12.39
CA LEU A 424 14.62 6.66 12.02
C LEU A 424 13.38 6.99 12.85
N LYS A 425 12.24 7.04 12.15
CA LYS A 425 10.90 7.17 12.69
C LYS A 425 10.13 5.86 12.60
N ASN A 426 10.24 5.18 11.46
CA ASN A 426 9.56 3.92 11.19
C ASN A 426 10.56 2.86 10.75
N MET A 427 10.55 1.71 11.40
CA MET A 427 11.41 0.57 11.12
C MET A 427 10.59 -0.71 10.96
N LYS A 428 10.70 -1.34 9.79
CA LYS A 428 10.02 -2.60 9.48
C LYS A 428 10.98 -3.58 8.81
N ILE A 429 11.28 -4.68 9.49
CA ILE A 429 12.16 -5.74 8.98
C ILE A 429 11.44 -7.07 9.09
N LEU A 430 11.14 -7.69 7.95
CA LEU A 430 10.36 -8.92 7.86
C LEU A 430 11.08 -9.98 7.02
N ASP A 431 11.07 -11.22 7.47
CA ASP A 431 11.48 -12.40 6.69
C ASP A 431 12.94 -12.31 6.16
N CYS A 432 13.85 -11.69 6.94
CA CYS A 432 15.27 -11.56 6.62
C CYS A 432 16.07 -12.58 7.44
N TYR A 433 16.12 -13.82 6.96
CA TYR A 433 16.58 -14.96 7.75
C TYR A 433 18.09 -14.94 8.06
N ALA A 434 18.92 -14.37 7.18
CA ALA A 434 20.36 -14.27 7.40
C ALA A 434 20.77 -13.07 8.26
N LEU A 435 19.86 -12.13 8.55
CA LEU A 435 20.20 -10.92 9.28
C LEU A 435 20.64 -11.25 10.71
N GLY A 436 21.93 -11.05 11.00
CA GLY A 436 22.52 -11.32 12.30
C GLY A 436 22.89 -10.08 13.09
N GLU A 437 23.05 -8.95 12.42
CA GLU A 437 23.59 -7.72 13.04
C GLU A 437 22.91 -6.47 12.50
N ILE A 438 22.55 -5.56 13.41
CA ILE A 438 22.10 -4.20 13.10
C ILE A 438 23.18 -3.24 13.62
N ILE A 439 23.82 -2.51 12.69
CA ILE A 439 24.95 -1.64 13.00
C ILE A 439 24.46 -0.20 13.12
N ILE A 440 24.64 0.41 14.30
CA ILE A 440 24.33 1.83 14.47
C ILE A 440 25.47 2.67 13.89
N VAL A 441 25.10 3.56 13.01
CA VAL A 441 26.03 4.48 12.38
C VAL A 441 26.29 5.68 13.30
N LYS A 442 27.51 5.78 13.86
CA LYS A 442 27.93 6.90 14.71
C LYS A 442 28.76 7.91 13.94
N LYS A 443 28.58 9.19 14.26
CA LYS A 443 29.55 10.26 14.03
C LYS A 443 30.58 10.20 15.16
N GLU A 444 31.84 9.85 14.83
CA GLU A 444 33.02 9.92 15.69
C GLU A 444 32.95 9.32 17.12
N GLU A 445 34.07 8.97 17.71
CA GLU A 445 34.28 8.22 18.95
C GLU A 445 33.78 8.92 20.25
N VAL A 446 32.54 9.39 20.28
CA VAL A 446 31.97 9.94 21.53
C VAL A 446 31.24 8.81 22.24
N LYS A 447 31.56 8.60 23.52
CA LYS A 447 30.91 7.63 24.44
C LYS A 447 29.47 8.05 24.79
N GLU A 448 28.79 8.75 23.93
CA GLU A 448 27.39 9.16 24.13
C GLU A 448 26.42 8.04 23.83
N LYS A 449 25.30 8.04 24.57
CA LYS A 449 24.20 7.11 24.38
C LYS A 449 23.59 7.28 22.98
N ASN A 450 23.21 6.17 22.35
CA ASN A 450 22.54 6.18 21.05
C ASN A 450 21.06 6.54 21.23
N GLN A 451 20.72 7.80 21.05
CA GLN A 451 19.34 8.26 21.26
C GLN A 451 18.55 8.24 19.93
N PHE A 452 17.61 7.31 19.83
CA PHE A 452 16.62 7.25 18.74
C PHE A 452 15.45 8.19 19.05
N SER A 453 15.70 9.51 18.93
CA SER A 453 14.76 10.54 19.39
C SER A 453 13.42 10.56 18.64
N GLU A 454 13.38 10.09 17.40
CA GLU A 454 12.22 10.13 16.53
C GLU A 454 11.57 8.76 16.28
N LEU A 455 12.18 7.65 16.74
CA LEU A 455 11.69 6.31 16.45
C LEU A 455 10.36 6.04 17.18
N GLU A 456 9.29 5.95 16.39
CA GLU A 456 7.91 5.75 16.85
C GLU A 456 7.46 4.29 16.68
N ASP A 457 7.78 3.66 15.54
CA ASP A 457 7.30 2.34 15.20
C ASP A 457 8.45 1.38 14.87
N VAL A 458 8.48 0.22 15.53
CA VAL A 458 9.40 -0.89 15.26
C VAL A 458 8.61 -2.18 15.02
N THR A 459 8.86 -2.82 13.88
CA THR A 459 8.31 -4.15 13.56
C THR A 459 9.43 -5.07 13.10
N LEU A 460 9.66 -6.16 13.83
CA LEU A 460 10.63 -7.22 13.55
C LEU A 460 9.88 -8.54 13.40
N GLN A 461 10.05 -9.24 12.29
CA GLN A 461 9.38 -10.53 12.06
C GLN A 461 10.26 -11.52 11.32
N ASN A 462 10.25 -12.78 11.75
CA ASN A 462 10.97 -13.91 11.13
C ASN A 462 12.49 -13.65 10.95
N LEU A 463 13.13 -13.10 11.98
CA LEU A 463 14.57 -12.82 12.00
C LEU A 463 15.28 -13.93 12.79
N ARG A 464 15.73 -14.98 12.08
CA ARG A 464 16.21 -16.22 12.71
C ARG A 464 17.57 -16.08 13.39
N ASN A 465 18.44 -15.20 12.87
CA ASN A 465 19.83 -15.07 13.32
C ASN A 465 20.08 -13.83 14.19
N LEU A 466 19.08 -12.97 14.38
CA LEU A 466 19.22 -11.74 15.15
C LEU A 466 19.20 -12.05 16.65
N ASN A 467 20.30 -11.81 17.37
CA ASN A 467 20.43 -12.10 18.81
C ASN A 467 19.95 -10.95 19.71
N ALA A 468 20.21 -9.70 19.32
CA ALA A 468 19.71 -8.50 19.94
C ALA A 468 19.29 -7.51 18.85
N ALA A 469 18.24 -6.74 19.11
CA ALA A 469 17.76 -5.78 18.12
C ALA A 469 18.56 -4.49 18.11
N PHE A 470 19.07 -4.07 19.27
CA PHE A 470 19.82 -2.82 19.43
C PHE A 470 20.99 -2.99 20.40
N PRO A 471 22.06 -2.19 20.27
CA PRO A 471 23.17 -2.14 21.24
C PRO A 471 22.71 -1.64 22.60
N SER A 472 23.49 -2.00 23.65
CA SER A 472 23.23 -1.68 25.06
C SER A 472 23.09 -0.18 25.39
N THR A 473 23.64 0.69 24.57
CA THR A 473 23.60 2.16 24.76
C THR A 473 22.40 2.84 24.13
N SER A 474 21.40 2.08 23.63
CA SER A 474 20.27 2.62 22.88
C SER A 474 19.16 3.14 23.78
N GLU A 475 18.63 4.32 23.49
CA GLU A 475 17.48 4.96 24.15
C GLU A 475 16.37 5.27 23.15
N PHE A 476 15.09 5.13 23.58
CA PHE A 476 13.91 5.22 22.71
C PHE A 476 12.84 6.15 23.31
N PRO A 477 13.09 7.47 23.41
CA PRO A 477 12.16 8.39 24.08
C PRO A 477 10.82 8.59 23.36
N SER A 478 10.71 8.18 22.10
CA SER A 478 9.51 8.39 21.29
C SER A 478 8.83 7.10 20.83
N LEU A 479 9.31 5.92 21.22
CA LEU A 479 8.78 4.65 20.74
C LEU A 479 7.35 4.42 21.23
N GLU A 480 6.42 4.33 20.28
CA GLU A 480 4.98 4.15 20.53
C GLU A 480 4.50 2.73 20.25
N THR A 481 5.06 2.10 19.21
CA THR A 481 4.67 0.75 18.78
C THR A 481 5.89 -0.15 18.67
N LEU A 482 5.83 -1.31 19.33
CA LEU A 482 6.82 -2.37 19.21
C LEU A 482 6.12 -3.70 18.89
N LYS A 483 6.47 -4.29 17.74
CA LYS A 483 5.97 -5.59 17.29
C LYS A 483 7.13 -6.51 16.98
N ILE A 484 7.20 -7.65 17.68
CA ILE A 484 8.21 -8.68 17.47
C ILE A 484 7.50 -10.01 17.27
N LYS A 485 7.81 -10.67 16.15
CA LYS A 485 7.16 -11.92 15.76
C LYS A 485 8.17 -12.92 15.20
N ASP A 486 8.12 -14.16 15.67
CA ASP A 486 8.92 -15.29 15.16
C ASP A 486 10.42 -14.95 15.01
N CYS A 487 11.06 -14.44 16.08
CA CYS A 487 12.49 -14.12 16.13
C CYS A 487 13.21 -15.06 17.13
N PRO A 488 13.45 -16.35 16.80
CA PRO A 488 13.82 -17.39 17.77
C PRO A 488 15.18 -17.17 18.46
N SER A 489 16.10 -16.46 17.83
CA SER A 489 17.41 -16.15 18.41
C SER A 489 17.44 -14.85 19.19
N LEU A 490 16.36 -14.04 19.16
CA LEU A 490 16.30 -12.77 19.83
C LEU A 490 16.11 -12.94 21.33
N MET A 491 17.20 -12.87 22.10
CA MET A 491 17.18 -13.11 23.54
C MET A 491 16.83 -11.86 24.34
N THR A 492 17.23 -10.69 23.85
CA THR A 492 17.01 -9.39 24.46
C THR A 492 16.66 -8.34 23.42
N PHE A 493 15.86 -7.36 23.76
CA PHE A 493 15.56 -6.24 22.87
C PHE A 493 16.78 -5.32 22.69
N VAL A 494 17.51 -5.08 23.78
CA VAL A 494 18.76 -4.32 23.78
C VAL A 494 19.85 -5.19 24.36
N GLU A 495 21.03 -5.20 23.74
CA GLU A 495 22.19 -5.97 24.19
C GLU A 495 22.59 -5.64 25.63
N GLU A 496 22.90 -6.63 26.45
CA GLU A 496 23.37 -6.43 27.83
C GLU A 496 24.88 -6.11 27.86
N THR A 497 25.28 -5.13 28.67
CA THR A 497 26.70 -4.79 28.85
C THR A 497 27.44 -5.90 29.61
N ASN A 498 28.68 -6.17 29.22
CA ASN A 498 29.52 -7.21 29.86
C ASN A 498 29.82 -6.96 31.34
N GLU A 499 29.64 -5.74 31.84
CA GLU A 499 29.84 -5.41 33.24
C GLU A 499 28.71 -5.93 34.14
N LEU A 500 27.46 -5.92 33.64
CA LEU A 500 26.29 -6.49 34.32
C LEU A 500 26.32 -8.01 34.40
N LYS A 501 26.85 -8.68 33.37
CA LYS A 501 27.03 -10.15 33.33
C LYS A 501 27.98 -10.69 34.41
N LYS A 502 28.84 -9.85 34.99
CA LYS A 502 29.79 -10.23 36.04
C LYS A 502 29.23 -10.06 37.46
N GLN A 503 28.20 -9.26 37.68
CA GLN A 503 27.63 -8.97 39.00
C GLN A 503 26.43 -9.88 39.34
N GLU A 504 25.69 -10.37 38.40
CA GLU A 504 24.56 -11.28 38.63
C GLU A 504 24.99 -12.71 38.31
N GLN A 505 25.23 -13.52 39.34
CA GLN A 505 25.44 -14.96 39.25
C GLN A 505 24.18 -15.72 38.80
N ALA A 506 23.13 -15.05 38.31
CA ALA A 506 21.89 -15.62 37.89
C ALA A 506 21.73 -15.63 36.36
N THR A 507 21.47 -16.78 35.83
CA THR A 507 21.27 -17.15 34.41
C THR A 507 19.95 -16.62 33.80
N SER A 508 19.30 -15.58 34.33
CA SER A 508 18.07 -15.04 33.82
C SER A 508 18.32 -13.73 33.06
N SER A 509 18.36 -13.79 31.74
CA SER A 509 18.31 -12.60 30.89
C SER A 509 16.85 -12.20 30.71
N TYR A 510 16.53 -10.97 31.08
CA TYR A 510 15.23 -10.36 30.83
C TYR A 510 15.17 -9.84 29.40
N PHE A 511 14.00 -9.97 28.75
CA PHE A 511 13.85 -9.46 27.38
C PHE A 511 13.97 -7.94 27.33
N PHE A 512 13.40 -7.24 28.33
CA PHE A 512 13.62 -5.81 28.55
C PHE A 512 14.50 -5.61 29.77
N PRO A 513 15.80 -5.26 29.60
CA PRO A 513 16.71 -5.07 30.72
C PRO A 513 16.37 -3.81 31.52
N ASN A 514 16.93 -3.71 32.75
CA ASN A 514 16.68 -2.59 33.66
C ASN A 514 17.18 -1.22 33.17
N SER A 515 18.14 -1.20 32.25
CA SER A 515 18.66 0.03 31.64
C SER A 515 17.71 0.68 30.62
N LEU A 516 16.66 -0.04 30.18
CA LEU A 516 15.78 0.38 29.12
C LEU A 516 14.56 1.13 29.63
N SER A 517 14.35 2.37 29.18
CA SER A 517 13.11 3.13 29.40
C SER A 517 12.26 3.19 28.11
N LEU A 518 10.97 2.84 28.24
CA LEU A 518 9.99 2.88 27.15
C LEU A 518 8.75 3.68 27.62
N GLU A 519 8.94 4.99 27.80
CA GLU A 519 7.95 5.86 28.44
C GLU A 519 6.70 6.10 27.58
N LYS A 520 6.86 6.23 26.25
CA LYS A 520 5.75 6.52 25.32
C LYS A 520 5.13 5.28 24.68
N LEU A 521 5.58 4.08 25.06
CA LEU A 521 5.10 2.85 24.44
C LEU A 521 3.60 2.65 24.68
N LYS A 522 2.82 2.59 23.61
CA LYS A 522 1.36 2.41 23.61
C LYS A 522 0.93 1.01 23.20
N VAL A 523 1.67 0.39 22.27
CA VAL A 523 1.36 -0.93 21.71
C VAL A 523 2.58 -1.83 21.80
N LEU A 524 2.41 -2.97 22.47
CA LEU A 524 3.42 -4.01 22.56
C LEU A 524 2.83 -5.34 22.08
N TYR A 525 3.41 -5.89 21.02
CA TYR A 525 3.09 -7.21 20.48
C TYR A 525 4.35 -8.07 20.47
N ILE A 526 4.34 -9.18 21.21
CA ILE A 526 5.45 -10.14 21.25
C ILE A 526 4.91 -11.54 20.93
N GLU A 527 5.36 -12.10 19.83
CA GLU A 527 5.10 -13.48 19.41
C GLU A 527 6.44 -14.20 19.35
N HIS A 528 6.96 -14.59 20.51
CA HIS A 528 8.29 -15.15 20.65
C HIS A 528 8.48 -15.82 22.04
N ASP A 529 9.33 -16.85 22.13
CA ASP A 529 9.67 -17.58 23.34
C ASP A 529 10.59 -16.76 24.26
N VAL A 530 10.01 -16.16 25.28
CA VAL A 530 10.73 -15.39 26.31
C VAL A 530 10.41 -15.99 27.68
N LYS A 531 11.42 -16.22 28.52
CA LYS A 531 11.23 -16.73 29.88
C LYS A 531 10.72 -15.65 30.83
N GLU A 532 11.35 -14.49 30.78
CA GLU A 532 11.01 -13.33 31.60
C GLU A 532 11.03 -12.06 30.75
N LEU A 533 9.89 -11.38 30.68
CA LEU A 533 9.76 -10.16 29.86
C LEU A 533 10.35 -8.94 30.56
N TRP A 534 10.04 -8.77 31.85
CA TRP A 534 10.21 -7.52 32.59
C TRP A 534 11.25 -7.67 33.68
N HIS A 535 12.22 -6.76 33.75
CA HIS A 535 13.09 -6.67 34.91
C HIS A 535 12.35 -5.98 36.06
N TYR A 536 12.48 -6.50 37.27
CA TYR A 536 11.81 -5.97 38.46
C TYR A 536 12.21 -4.52 38.78
N SER A 537 13.46 -4.11 38.48
CA SER A 537 14.00 -2.75 38.67
C SER A 537 13.93 -1.86 37.43
N SER A 538 13.04 -2.12 36.47
CA SER A 538 12.88 -1.24 35.30
C SER A 538 12.58 0.20 35.71
N PRO A 539 12.97 1.26 34.95
CA PRO A 539 12.69 2.65 35.28
C PRO A 539 11.22 2.92 35.59
N SER A 540 10.90 3.79 36.53
CA SER A 540 9.52 4.02 37.03
C SER A 540 8.53 4.44 35.95
N GLU A 541 8.98 5.25 35.00
CA GLU A 541 8.13 5.79 33.90
C GLU A 541 7.97 4.81 32.73
N SER A 542 8.75 3.72 32.73
CA SER A 542 8.72 2.74 31.62
C SER A 542 7.38 2.03 31.59
N PHE A 543 6.80 1.91 30.37
CA PHE A 543 5.52 1.26 30.05
C PHE A 543 4.26 1.93 30.64
N CYS A 544 4.34 3.09 31.29
CA CYS A 544 3.19 3.76 31.91
C CYS A 544 2.11 4.20 30.88
N GLN A 545 2.46 4.36 29.61
CA GLN A 545 1.53 4.71 28.54
C GLN A 545 0.97 3.49 27.77
N LEU A 546 1.33 2.26 28.19
CA LEU A 546 0.93 1.05 27.47
C LEU A 546 -0.59 0.89 27.45
N LYS A 547 -1.17 0.81 26.25
CA LYS A 547 -2.61 0.64 26.01
C LYS A 547 -2.97 -0.78 25.57
N ASN A 548 -2.14 -1.38 24.75
CA ASN A 548 -2.38 -2.70 24.17
C ASN A 548 -1.17 -3.60 24.40
N LEU A 549 -1.37 -4.70 25.10
CA LEU A 549 -0.39 -5.76 25.28
C LEU A 549 -0.90 -7.05 24.63
N THR A 550 -0.11 -7.61 23.74
CA THR A 550 -0.36 -8.93 23.15
C THR A 550 0.89 -9.79 23.28
N LEU A 551 0.75 -10.95 23.92
CA LEU A 551 1.78 -11.99 24.00
C LEU A 551 1.25 -13.25 23.33
N SER A 552 2.02 -13.79 22.40
CA SER A 552 1.60 -14.96 21.61
C SER A 552 2.75 -15.93 21.39
N ASN A 553 2.41 -17.22 21.18
CA ASN A 553 3.37 -18.30 20.88
C ASN A 553 4.56 -18.35 21.84
N ASN A 554 4.34 -18.13 23.14
CA ASN A 554 5.39 -18.19 24.15
C ASN A 554 5.28 -19.47 24.99
N ASN A 555 6.23 -20.38 24.81
CA ASN A 555 6.26 -21.69 25.49
C ASN A 555 7.17 -21.69 26.74
N LYS A 556 7.65 -20.55 27.21
CA LYS A 556 8.55 -20.44 28.37
C LYS A 556 7.97 -19.63 29.52
N LEU A 557 6.98 -18.77 29.22
CA LEU A 557 6.42 -17.81 30.17
C LEU A 557 5.49 -18.51 31.16
N LEU A 558 5.75 -18.39 32.46
CA LEU A 558 4.91 -18.95 33.53
C LEU A 558 3.84 -17.98 34.02
N SER A 559 4.15 -16.66 34.03
CA SER A 559 3.23 -15.57 34.32
C SER A 559 3.44 -14.42 33.34
N ALA A 560 2.38 -13.72 32.95
CA ALA A 560 2.48 -12.66 31.93
C ALA A 560 2.93 -11.32 32.53
N ILE A 561 2.45 -10.97 33.73
CA ILE A 561 2.62 -9.65 34.32
C ILE A 561 2.98 -9.82 35.81
N SER A 562 4.17 -9.32 36.18
CA SER A 562 4.61 -9.30 37.61
C SER A 562 3.97 -8.15 38.39
N SER A 563 3.98 -8.22 39.71
CA SER A 563 3.45 -7.18 40.61
C SER A 563 4.03 -5.80 40.33
N SER A 564 5.35 -5.70 40.09
CA SER A 564 6.03 -4.43 39.77
C SER A 564 5.51 -3.79 38.46
N MET A 565 4.98 -4.59 37.51
CA MET A 565 4.45 -4.10 36.25
C MET A 565 2.95 -3.77 36.31
N ILE A 566 2.17 -4.45 37.15
CA ILE A 566 0.74 -4.16 37.34
C ILE A 566 0.53 -2.68 37.72
N ILE A 567 1.38 -2.15 38.59
CA ILE A 567 1.35 -0.75 39.06
C ILE A 567 1.51 0.26 37.90
N ARG A 568 2.26 -0.11 36.88
CA ARG A 568 2.58 0.75 35.70
C ARG A 568 1.52 0.72 34.62
N PHE A 569 0.72 -0.35 34.52
CA PHE A 569 -0.23 -0.57 33.44
C PHE A 569 -1.58 0.14 33.63
N ASN A 570 -1.60 1.29 34.31
CA ASN A 570 -2.83 2.05 34.58
C ASN A 570 -3.57 2.50 33.30
N ASN A 571 -2.87 2.66 32.17
CA ASN A 571 -3.45 3.05 30.89
C ASN A 571 -3.82 1.87 29.96
N MET A 572 -3.59 0.62 30.43
CA MET A 572 -3.85 -0.58 29.63
C MET A 572 -5.35 -0.74 29.35
N LYS A 573 -5.69 -0.90 28.06
CA LYS A 573 -7.06 -1.09 27.59
C LYS A 573 -7.33 -2.50 27.08
N VAL A 574 -6.32 -3.13 26.51
CA VAL A 574 -6.44 -4.46 25.86
C VAL A 574 -5.29 -5.33 26.32
N LEU A 575 -5.61 -6.53 26.79
CA LEU A 575 -4.66 -7.60 27.09
C LEU A 575 -5.06 -8.84 26.30
N ASN A 576 -4.18 -9.32 25.42
CA ASN A 576 -4.35 -10.56 24.66
C ASN A 576 -3.21 -11.53 24.95
N LEU A 577 -3.56 -12.76 25.29
CA LEU A 577 -2.63 -13.87 25.49
C LEU A 577 -3.07 -15.05 24.63
N ASP A 578 -2.20 -15.50 23.72
CA ASP A 578 -2.51 -16.60 22.81
C ASP A 578 -1.37 -17.60 22.73
N LYS A 579 -1.69 -18.92 22.75
CA LYS A 579 -0.70 -19.99 22.58
C LYS A 579 0.52 -19.86 23.53
N CYS A 580 0.30 -19.50 24.78
CA CYS A 580 1.33 -19.51 25.82
C CYS A 580 1.15 -20.79 26.65
N GLU A 581 1.82 -21.87 26.23
CA GLU A 581 1.49 -23.22 26.72
C GLU A 581 1.78 -23.44 28.20
N LEU A 582 2.87 -22.87 28.73
CA LEU A 582 3.27 -23.03 30.13
C LEU A 582 2.67 -21.96 31.07
N LEU A 583 1.93 -21.00 30.53
CA LEU A 583 1.35 -19.92 31.31
C LEU A 583 0.32 -20.46 32.30
N THR A 584 0.60 -20.36 33.59
CA THR A 584 -0.29 -20.82 34.69
C THR A 584 -1.18 -19.70 35.21
N THR A 585 -0.65 -18.47 35.27
CA THR A 585 -1.32 -17.27 35.79
C THR A 585 -1.08 -16.08 34.90
N ILE A 586 -2.02 -15.15 34.84
CA ILE A 586 -1.82 -13.89 34.13
C ILE A 586 -1.01 -12.92 34.99
N PHE A 587 -1.48 -12.68 36.20
CA PHE A 587 -0.91 -11.70 37.12
C PHE A 587 -0.27 -12.43 38.30
N ASN A 588 1.04 -12.16 38.51
CA ASN A 588 1.79 -12.69 39.67
C ASN A 588 1.95 -11.60 40.69
N ILE A 589 1.28 -11.73 41.85
CA ILE A 589 1.33 -10.81 42.99
C ILE A 589 2.29 -11.36 44.04
N GLU A 590 3.31 -10.59 44.40
CA GLU A 590 4.28 -10.88 45.47
C GLU A 590 3.94 -10.05 46.71
N ASP A 591 4.09 -10.63 47.89
CA ASP A 591 3.58 -10.07 49.16
C ASP A 591 4.22 -8.71 49.56
N ASP A 592 5.48 -8.48 49.18
CA ASP A 592 6.25 -7.31 49.59
C ASP A 592 6.01 -6.03 48.77
N THR A 593 5.22 -6.11 47.68
CA THR A 593 5.07 -5.00 46.72
C THR A 593 3.80 -4.17 46.90
N LEU A 594 2.90 -4.55 47.80
CA LEU A 594 1.56 -3.94 47.95
C LEU A 594 1.49 -2.83 49.02
N ASP A 595 2.62 -2.40 49.63
CA ASP A 595 2.66 -1.31 50.61
C ASP A 595 2.38 0.10 50.01
N HIS A 596 2.19 0.22 48.72
CA HIS A 596 1.74 1.46 48.09
C HIS A 596 0.20 1.55 48.07
N PRO A 597 -0.39 2.71 48.45
CA PRO A 597 -1.84 2.88 48.48
C PRO A 597 -2.42 2.99 47.08
N MET A 598 -2.51 1.86 46.39
CA MET A 598 -3.23 1.80 45.11
C MET A 598 -4.73 1.80 45.39
N LYS A 599 -5.46 2.70 44.71
CA LYS A 599 -6.92 2.76 44.78
C LYS A 599 -7.57 1.61 43.99
N GLU A 600 -6.96 1.22 42.87
CA GLU A 600 -7.49 0.22 41.94
C GLU A 600 -6.37 -0.34 41.07
N MET A 601 -6.46 -1.62 40.68
CA MET A 601 -5.56 -2.25 39.69
C MET A 601 -6.17 -2.29 38.30
N LEU A 602 -5.38 -1.88 37.29
CA LEU A 602 -5.75 -1.90 35.84
C LEU A 602 -7.09 -1.17 35.57
N PRO A 603 -7.26 0.09 36.03
CA PRO A 603 -8.53 0.80 35.99
C PRO A 603 -9.05 1.07 34.56
N GLN A 604 -8.21 1.07 33.52
CA GLN A 604 -8.60 1.36 32.15
C GLN A 604 -8.82 0.09 31.30
N LEU A 605 -8.61 -1.11 31.87
CA LEU A 605 -8.69 -2.36 31.13
C LEU A 605 -10.14 -2.63 30.66
N ARG A 606 -10.33 -2.77 29.36
CA ARG A 606 -11.65 -2.96 28.72
C ARG A 606 -11.84 -4.32 28.12
N THR A 607 -10.77 -4.95 27.67
CA THR A 607 -10.83 -6.23 26.96
C THR A 607 -9.69 -7.13 27.42
N ILE A 608 -10.05 -8.37 27.76
CA ILE A 608 -9.12 -9.47 27.98
C ILE A 608 -9.47 -10.58 26.99
N GLY A 609 -8.48 -10.99 26.20
CA GLY A 609 -8.54 -12.14 25.30
C GLY A 609 -7.52 -13.20 25.70
N LEU A 610 -8.00 -14.40 26.05
CA LEU A 610 -7.19 -15.56 26.41
C LEU A 610 -7.52 -16.69 25.48
N SER A 611 -6.53 -17.19 24.74
CA SER A 611 -6.75 -18.28 23.80
C SER A 611 -5.59 -19.27 23.79
N ASN A 612 -5.93 -20.56 23.64
CA ASN A 612 -4.95 -21.64 23.51
C ASN A 612 -3.92 -21.72 24.67
N LEU A 613 -4.37 -21.46 25.92
CA LEU A 613 -3.54 -21.49 27.12
C LEU A 613 -3.76 -22.82 27.85
N ASN A 614 -2.98 -23.85 27.49
CA ASN A 614 -3.21 -25.22 27.98
C ASN A 614 -2.98 -25.39 29.50
N SER A 615 -2.01 -24.68 30.08
CA SER A 615 -1.66 -24.76 31.50
C SER A 615 -2.34 -23.70 32.37
N PHE A 616 -3.12 -22.81 31.79
CA PHE A 616 -3.76 -21.69 32.48
C PHE A 616 -4.76 -22.15 33.53
N LYS A 617 -4.54 -21.73 34.78
CA LYS A 617 -5.36 -22.15 35.94
C LYS A 617 -6.06 -20.97 36.60
N PHE A 618 -5.35 -19.84 36.78
CA PHE A 618 -5.83 -18.71 37.58
C PHE A 618 -5.57 -17.39 36.89
N VAL A 619 -6.49 -16.43 37.04
CA VAL A 619 -6.27 -15.04 36.62
C VAL A 619 -5.18 -14.40 37.49
N TRP A 620 -5.23 -14.64 38.81
CA TRP A 620 -4.29 -14.18 39.82
C TRP A 620 -3.69 -15.36 40.56
N ASN A 621 -2.39 -15.35 40.87
CA ASN A 621 -1.79 -16.33 41.78
C ASN A 621 -2.30 -16.13 43.23
N LYS A 622 -2.55 -14.86 43.62
CA LYS A 622 -3.18 -14.45 44.85
C LYS A 622 -4.19 -13.35 44.53
N GLU A 623 -5.39 -13.44 45.08
CA GLU A 623 -6.46 -12.48 44.81
C GLU A 623 -6.11 -11.11 45.40
N PRO A 624 -6.24 -9.99 44.64
CA PRO A 624 -5.91 -8.66 45.16
C PRO A 624 -6.89 -8.20 46.25
N HIS A 625 -6.39 -7.48 47.22
CA HIS A 625 -7.21 -6.86 48.27
C HIS A 625 -7.85 -5.53 47.85
N VAL A 626 -7.47 -4.98 46.71
CA VAL A 626 -7.98 -3.74 46.12
C VAL A 626 -8.88 -4.01 44.93
N PRO A 627 -9.83 -3.12 44.58
CA PRO A 627 -10.63 -3.25 43.38
C PRO A 627 -9.77 -3.40 42.10
N PHE A 628 -10.27 -4.17 41.11
CA PHE A 628 -9.58 -4.36 39.86
C PHE A 628 -10.58 -4.50 38.72
N PHE A 629 -10.16 -4.16 37.50
CA PHE A 629 -10.94 -4.29 36.26
C PHE A 629 -12.30 -3.55 36.24
N SER A 630 -12.47 -2.45 36.97
CA SER A 630 -13.76 -1.75 37.06
C SER A 630 -14.33 -1.29 35.71
N ASN A 631 -13.48 -1.19 34.66
CA ASN A 631 -13.88 -0.84 33.31
C ASN A 631 -13.89 -2.01 32.30
N LEU A 632 -13.73 -3.26 32.77
CA LEU A 632 -13.73 -4.43 31.89
C LEU A 632 -15.10 -4.60 31.25
N MET A 633 -15.13 -4.57 29.91
CA MET A 633 -16.35 -4.72 29.11
C MET A 633 -16.46 -6.06 28.40
N SER A 634 -15.33 -6.67 28.04
CA SER A 634 -15.29 -7.89 27.24
C SER A 634 -14.24 -8.86 27.75
N LEU A 635 -14.65 -10.10 27.99
CA LEU A 635 -13.78 -11.20 28.37
C LEU A 635 -13.99 -12.38 27.43
N PHE A 636 -12.90 -12.81 26.79
CA PHE A 636 -12.87 -13.95 25.88
C PHE A 636 -11.90 -15.00 26.41
N ILE A 637 -12.37 -16.22 26.66
CA ILE A 637 -11.53 -17.34 27.07
C ILE A 637 -11.83 -18.53 26.17
N MET A 638 -10.85 -18.92 25.38
CA MET A 638 -11.02 -19.93 24.35
C MET A 638 -9.88 -20.95 24.38
N HIS A 639 -10.23 -22.25 24.32
CA HIS A 639 -9.24 -23.34 24.30
C HIS A 639 -8.25 -23.33 25.48
N CYS A 640 -8.71 -22.92 26.68
CA CYS A 640 -7.93 -22.94 27.92
C CYS A 640 -8.21 -24.26 28.68
N GLY A 641 -7.26 -25.19 28.57
CA GLY A 641 -7.49 -26.59 28.96
C GLY A 641 -7.55 -26.86 30.46
N SER A 642 -6.87 -26.12 31.30
CA SER A 642 -6.64 -26.41 32.73
C SER A 642 -7.45 -25.56 33.70
N ILE A 643 -8.15 -24.56 33.24
CA ILE A 643 -8.93 -23.66 34.11
C ILE A 643 -10.17 -24.40 34.65
N GLU A 644 -10.37 -24.39 35.97
CA GLU A 644 -11.51 -25.03 36.62
C GLU A 644 -12.61 -24.04 37.01
N SER A 645 -12.24 -22.79 37.35
CA SER A 645 -13.14 -21.70 37.70
C SER A 645 -12.50 -20.35 37.34
N LEU A 646 -13.28 -19.29 37.19
CA LEU A 646 -12.75 -17.99 36.74
C LEU A 646 -12.60 -16.99 37.87
N PHE A 647 -13.67 -16.71 38.59
CA PHE A 647 -13.73 -15.65 39.60
C PHE A 647 -14.29 -16.18 40.91
N SER A 648 -13.78 -15.66 42.03
CA SER A 648 -14.47 -15.77 43.31
C SER A 648 -15.74 -14.92 43.28
N LEU A 649 -16.66 -15.20 44.18
CA LEU A 649 -17.87 -14.38 44.33
C LEU A 649 -17.51 -12.96 44.73
N SER A 650 -16.49 -12.77 45.59
CA SER A 650 -15.96 -11.48 46.00
C SER A 650 -15.35 -10.69 44.85
N SER A 651 -14.57 -11.35 43.99
CA SER A 651 -13.95 -10.73 42.81
C SER A 651 -14.96 -10.34 41.73
N SER A 652 -16.05 -11.07 41.61
CA SER A 652 -17.08 -10.81 40.59
C SER A 652 -17.77 -9.45 40.77
N LYS A 653 -17.74 -8.86 41.99
CA LYS A 653 -18.25 -7.51 42.28
C LYS A 653 -17.49 -6.41 41.54
N ASN A 654 -16.22 -6.61 41.25
CA ASN A 654 -15.38 -5.63 40.55
C ASN A 654 -15.71 -5.49 39.06
N LEU A 655 -16.47 -6.44 38.49
CA LEU A 655 -16.76 -6.52 37.05
C LEU A 655 -18.11 -5.86 36.69
N GLU A 656 -18.42 -4.70 37.27
CA GLU A 656 -19.71 -4.02 37.07
C GLU A 656 -20.03 -3.66 35.61
N LYS A 657 -18.98 -3.36 34.80
CA LYS A 657 -19.16 -2.96 33.39
C LYS A 657 -19.04 -4.09 32.39
N LEU A 658 -18.96 -5.35 32.84
CA LEU A 658 -18.85 -6.49 31.94
C LEU A 658 -20.12 -6.66 31.11
N LYS A 659 -19.95 -6.55 29.78
CA LYS A 659 -21.04 -6.62 28.79
C LYS A 659 -21.01 -7.92 27.96
N LEU A 660 -19.83 -8.46 27.74
CA LEU A 660 -19.61 -9.62 26.89
C LEU A 660 -18.71 -10.64 27.61
N LEU A 661 -19.24 -11.83 27.83
CA LEU A 661 -18.48 -12.98 28.33
C LEU A 661 -18.57 -14.12 27.32
N ARG A 662 -17.42 -14.58 26.82
CA ARG A 662 -17.34 -15.74 25.91
C ARG A 662 -16.38 -16.76 26.47
N LEU A 663 -16.90 -17.97 26.72
CA LEU A 663 -16.17 -19.14 27.19
C LEU A 663 -16.34 -20.26 26.18
N CYS A 664 -15.23 -20.68 25.54
CA CYS A 664 -15.29 -21.68 24.48
C CYS A 664 -14.18 -22.72 24.66
N SER A 665 -14.54 -23.99 24.53
CA SER A 665 -13.60 -25.13 24.50
C SER A 665 -12.66 -25.22 25.73
N CYS A 666 -13.15 -24.83 26.92
CA CYS A 666 -12.43 -24.95 28.19
C CYS A 666 -12.81 -26.27 28.87
N LYS A 667 -11.97 -27.29 28.63
CA LYS A 667 -12.34 -28.71 28.96
C LYS A 667 -12.49 -29.00 30.44
N GLN A 668 -11.79 -28.29 31.32
CA GLN A 668 -11.80 -28.53 32.77
C GLN A 668 -12.71 -27.56 33.55
N LEU A 669 -13.30 -26.58 32.89
CA LEU A 669 -14.12 -25.55 33.53
C LEU A 669 -15.38 -26.21 34.15
N LYS A 670 -15.51 -26.15 35.49
CA LYS A 670 -16.60 -26.71 36.28
C LYS A 670 -17.67 -25.65 36.60
N GLU A 671 -17.24 -24.44 36.90
CA GLU A 671 -18.10 -23.27 37.20
C GLU A 671 -17.42 -21.98 36.81
N VAL A 672 -18.21 -20.93 36.57
CA VAL A 672 -17.66 -19.60 36.19
C VAL A 672 -17.35 -18.79 37.43
N ILE A 673 -18.25 -18.79 38.41
CA ILE A 673 -18.10 -18.04 39.65
C ILE A 673 -18.17 -19.04 40.79
N TRP A 674 -17.13 -19.08 41.63
CA TRP A 674 -17.01 -19.96 42.79
C TRP A 674 -17.05 -19.15 44.09
N GLY A 675 -17.46 -19.74 45.20
CA GLY A 675 -17.52 -19.12 46.56
C GLY A 675 -18.59 -19.70 47.43
N ASP A 676 -18.64 -19.27 48.67
CA ASP A 676 -19.59 -19.76 49.67
C ASP A 676 -21.03 -19.29 49.34
N LYS A 677 -22.00 -20.16 49.59
CA LYS A 677 -23.41 -19.94 49.24
C LYS A 677 -24.07 -18.80 49.99
N ASP A 678 -23.48 -18.41 51.11
CA ASP A 678 -24.06 -17.48 52.10
C ASP A 678 -23.47 -16.04 52.07
N GLU A 679 -22.56 -15.75 51.11
CA GLU A 679 -22.07 -14.38 50.92
C GLU A 679 -23.16 -13.44 50.38
N ASN A 680 -23.40 -12.31 51.11
CA ASN A 680 -24.30 -11.25 50.65
C ASN A 680 -23.67 -10.43 49.51
N VAL A 681 -23.97 -10.82 48.26
CA VAL A 681 -23.56 -10.04 47.06
C VAL A 681 -24.81 -9.46 46.44
N SER A 682 -24.85 -8.13 46.23
CA SER A 682 -26.04 -7.46 45.74
C SER A 682 -26.29 -7.67 44.23
N THR A 683 -25.25 -7.59 43.42
CA THR A 683 -25.37 -7.74 41.97
C THR A 683 -24.08 -8.27 41.36
N ILE A 684 -24.17 -9.19 40.42
CA ILE A 684 -23.08 -9.77 39.66
C ILE A 684 -23.26 -9.45 38.18
N PHE A 685 -22.28 -8.76 37.55
CA PHE A 685 -22.27 -8.36 36.13
C PHE A 685 -23.54 -7.61 35.67
N PRO A 686 -23.95 -6.50 36.32
CA PRO A 686 -25.23 -5.84 36.04
C PRO A 686 -25.39 -5.30 34.60
N GLN A 687 -24.31 -5.11 33.85
CA GLN A 687 -24.34 -4.63 32.48
C GLN A 687 -24.21 -5.74 31.41
N MET A 688 -24.36 -7.01 31.79
CA MET A 688 -24.22 -8.14 30.87
C MET A 688 -25.21 -8.01 29.68
N LYS A 689 -24.71 -8.10 28.46
CA LYS A 689 -25.48 -8.05 27.20
C LYS A 689 -25.43 -9.34 26.41
N CYS A 690 -24.28 -10.00 26.42
CA CYS A 690 -24.03 -11.19 25.62
C CYS A 690 -23.24 -12.23 26.42
N LEU A 691 -23.75 -13.45 26.47
CA LEU A 691 -23.10 -14.60 27.09
C LEU A 691 -22.98 -15.73 26.08
N VAL A 692 -21.77 -16.26 25.90
CA VAL A 692 -21.49 -17.40 25.03
C VAL A 692 -20.78 -18.49 25.81
N LEU A 693 -21.42 -19.67 25.92
CA LEU A 693 -20.91 -20.88 26.53
C LEU A 693 -20.89 -21.99 25.46
N LYS A 694 -19.71 -22.39 25.05
CA LYS A 694 -19.58 -23.37 23.96
C LYS A 694 -18.51 -24.41 24.24
N ASP A 695 -18.80 -25.70 23.96
CA ASP A 695 -17.86 -26.79 24.11
C ASP A 695 -17.22 -26.86 25.52
N LEU A 696 -18.05 -26.86 26.56
CA LEU A 696 -17.67 -26.88 27.97
C LEU A 696 -18.16 -28.17 28.64
N PRO A 697 -17.44 -29.31 28.48
CA PRO A 697 -17.96 -30.62 28.85
C PRO A 697 -18.13 -30.82 30.36
N LYS A 698 -17.37 -30.11 31.20
CA LYS A 698 -17.42 -30.26 32.67
C LYS A 698 -18.18 -29.13 33.36
N LEU A 699 -18.70 -28.15 32.64
CA LEU A 699 -19.42 -27.03 33.24
C LEU A 699 -20.76 -27.51 33.82
N VAL A 700 -20.88 -27.50 35.14
CA VAL A 700 -22.08 -27.99 35.87
C VAL A 700 -23.12 -26.90 35.99
N ASN A 701 -22.70 -25.68 36.32
CA ASN A 701 -23.53 -24.50 36.43
C ASN A 701 -22.67 -23.23 36.19
N PHE A 702 -23.33 -22.10 36.00
CA PHE A 702 -22.63 -20.82 35.91
C PHE A 702 -22.08 -20.38 37.28
N SER A 703 -22.91 -20.55 38.33
CA SER A 703 -22.53 -20.30 39.72
C SER A 703 -23.43 -21.10 40.66
N GLN A 704 -22.91 -21.49 41.81
CA GLN A 704 -23.66 -22.09 42.93
C GLN A 704 -24.22 -21.05 43.92
N TYR A 705 -24.00 -19.79 43.64
CA TYR A 705 -24.52 -18.67 44.46
C TYR A 705 -26.06 -18.67 44.47
N ASN A 706 -26.64 -18.54 45.66
CA ASN A 706 -28.10 -18.57 45.88
C ASN A 706 -28.77 -17.19 45.72
N GLY A 707 -28.04 -16.11 45.53
CA GLY A 707 -28.60 -14.77 45.32
C GLY A 707 -29.20 -14.52 43.94
N THR A 708 -29.58 -13.29 43.66
CA THR A 708 -30.22 -12.91 42.41
C THR A 708 -29.19 -12.43 41.38
N PHE A 709 -29.23 -13.02 40.19
CA PHE A 709 -28.57 -12.47 39.00
C PHE A 709 -29.54 -11.51 38.30
N ASP A 710 -29.29 -10.22 38.41
CA ASP A 710 -30.09 -9.18 37.75
C ASP A 710 -29.37 -8.68 36.49
N TRP A 711 -29.81 -9.16 35.34
CA TRP A 711 -29.24 -8.85 34.03
C TRP A 711 -30.25 -8.15 33.10
N PRO A 712 -30.63 -6.90 33.41
CA PRO A 712 -31.69 -6.19 32.66
C PRO A 712 -31.35 -5.97 31.19
N ASN A 713 -30.06 -5.98 30.84
CA ASN A 713 -29.57 -5.70 29.48
C ASN A 713 -29.19 -6.96 28.69
N LEU A 714 -29.40 -8.17 29.24
CA LEU A 714 -29.02 -9.43 28.56
C LEU A 714 -29.92 -9.69 27.35
N GLN A 715 -29.36 -9.66 26.18
CA GLN A 715 -30.07 -9.83 24.90
C GLN A 715 -29.74 -11.15 24.20
N THR A 716 -28.51 -11.63 24.37
CA THR A 716 -28.01 -12.81 23.66
C THR A 716 -27.39 -13.80 24.63
N VAL A 717 -27.91 -15.02 24.64
CA VAL A 717 -27.29 -16.18 25.30
C VAL A 717 -27.12 -17.28 24.27
N ARG A 718 -25.91 -17.75 24.12
CA ARG A 718 -25.59 -18.91 23.28
C ARG A 718 -25.02 -20.04 24.14
N VAL A 719 -25.68 -21.20 24.10
CA VAL A 719 -25.25 -22.39 24.81
C VAL A 719 -25.19 -23.56 23.83
N SER A 720 -23.98 -24.07 23.58
CA SER A 720 -23.77 -25.13 22.60
C SER A 720 -22.75 -26.15 23.13
N ASN A 721 -23.10 -27.43 23.12
CA ASN A 721 -22.26 -28.54 23.59
C ASN A 721 -21.74 -28.34 25.04
N VAL A 722 -22.68 -28.18 25.98
CA VAL A 722 -22.43 -28.06 27.43
C VAL A 722 -23.20 -29.18 28.16
N PRO A 723 -22.78 -30.46 28.03
CA PRO A 723 -23.59 -31.63 28.45
C PRO A 723 -23.78 -31.76 29.95
N SER A 724 -22.85 -31.24 30.78
CA SER A 724 -22.94 -31.37 32.26
C SER A 724 -23.81 -30.29 32.92
N MET A 725 -24.25 -29.29 32.17
CA MET A 725 -24.97 -28.11 32.73
C MET A 725 -26.45 -28.44 32.90
N LYS A 726 -26.85 -28.78 34.12
CA LYS A 726 -28.24 -29.13 34.48
C LYS A 726 -29.13 -27.91 34.72
N THR A 727 -28.56 -26.88 35.33
CA THR A 727 -29.21 -25.61 35.62
C THR A 727 -28.20 -24.47 35.34
N PHE A 728 -28.68 -23.28 35.07
CA PHE A 728 -27.78 -22.15 34.87
C PHE A 728 -27.19 -21.69 36.22
N SER A 729 -28.03 -21.43 37.20
CA SER A 729 -27.68 -21.01 38.55
C SER A 729 -28.67 -21.54 39.57
N THR A 730 -28.25 -21.68 40.83
CA THR A 730 -29.13 -22.05 41.96
C THR A 730 -29.95 -20.85 42.43
N GLY A 731 -29.52 -19.60 42.18
CA GLY A 731 -30.23 -18.37 42.55
C GLY A 731 -31.27 -17.90 41.55
N ASN A 732 -31.95 -16.83 41.90
CA ASN A 732 -32.95 -16.21 41.05
C ASN A 732 -32.29 -15.50 39.82
N LEU A 733 -32.94 -15.56 38.67
CA LEU A 733 -32.48 -14.97 37.42
C LEU A 733 -33.51 -13.96 36.92
N ASN A 734 -33.13 -12.67 36.81
CA ASN A 734 -33.93 -11.64 36.21
C ASN A 734 -33.29 -11.23 34.85
N THR A 735 -33.92 -11.62 33.74
CA THR A 735 -33.42 -11.40 32.38
C THR A 735 -34.54 -10.89 31.44
N PRO A 736 -35.11 -9.67 31.68
CA PRO A 736 -36.35 -9.23 31.05
C PRO A 736 -36.25 -9.06 29.51
N LEU A 737 -35.09 -8.81 28.97
CA LEU A 737 -34.89 -8.64 27.51
C LEU A 737 -34.53 -9.95 26.78
N LEU A 738 -34.18 -11.01 27.48
CA LEU A 738 -33.82 -12.28 26.86
C LEU A 738 -35.08 -13.00 26.35
N ARG A 739 -35.10 -13.36 25.08
CA ARG A 739 -36.24 -14.02 24.41
C ARG A 739 -35.93 -15.40 23.84
N SER A 740 -34.65 -15.76 23.77
CA SER A 740 -34.21 -17.05 23.27
C SER A 740 -32.79 -17.36 23.68
N VAL A 741 -32.46 -18.65 23.75
CA VAL A 741 -31.10 -19.18 23.87
C VAL A 741 -30.72 -19.81 22.53
N ASP A 742 -29.61 -19.34 21.94
CA ASP A 742 -29.10 -19.89 20.69
C ASP A 742 -28.30 -21.17 20.95
N ILE A 743 -28.73 -22.31 20.41
CA ILE A 743 -28.04 -23.61 20.50
C ILE A 743 -27.11 -23.78 19.28
N THR A 744 -27.60 -23.42 18.10
CA THR A 744 -26.88 -23.38 16.85
C THR A 744 -27.24 -22.06 16.11
N PHE A 745 -26.64 -21.79 14.96
CA PHE A 745 -27.02 -20.63 14.14
C PHE A 745 -28.49 -20.59 13.74
N VAL A 746 -29.16 -21.76 13.69
CA VAL A 746 -30.55 -21.90 13.24
C VAL A 746 -31.50 -22.26 14.41
N LYS A 747 -31.02 -23.03 15.40
CA LYS A 747 -31.86 -23.53 16.48
C LYS A 747 -31.81 -22.62 17.70
N LYS A 748 -32.94 -22.02 18.04
CA LYS A 748 -33.19 -21.21 19.23
C LYS A 748 -34.25 -21.90 20.09
N LEU A 749 -34.09 -21.83 21.39
CA LEU A 749 -35.07 -22.35 22.36
C LEU A 749 -35.35 -21.30 23.43
N TRP A 750 -36.57 -21.33 23.97
CA TRP A 750 -36.95 -20.53 25.11
C TRP A 750 -38.07 -21.27 25.88
N PHE A 751 -37.91 -21.35 27.16
CA PHE A 751 -38.90 -21.77 28.12
C PHE A 751 -39.06 -20.66 29.15
N GLU A 752 -39.95 -20.76 30.08
CA GLU A 752 -40.33 -19.73 31.04
C GLU A 752 -39.21 -18.78 31.48
N ASN A 753 -38.04 -19.33 31.76
CA ASN A 753 -36.80 -18.57 32.12
C ASN A 753 -35.53 -19.28 31.63
N LEU A 754 -34.38 -18.69 31.91
CA LEU A 754 -33.08 -19.23 31.48
C LEU A 754 -32.75 -20.60 32.13
N ASN A 755 -33.08 -20.82 33.41
CA ASN A 755 -32.86 -22.11 34.10
C ASN A 755 -33.66 -23.24 33.46
N ASP A 756 -34.95 -23.01 33.20
CA ASP A 756 -35.82 -23.99 32.56
C ASP A 756 -35.38 -24.32 31.14
N THR A 757 -34.94 -23.28 30.41
CA THR A 757 -34.38 -23.45 29.06
C THR A 757 -33.12 -24.32 29.08
N ILE A 758 -32.19 -24.08 30.00
CA ILE A 758 -30.96 -24.88 30.14
C ILE A 758 -31.28 -26.33 30.57
N SER A 759 -32.19 -26.52 31.54
CA SER A 759 -32.63 -27.82 31.98
C SER A 759 -33.25 -28.64 30.84
N PHE A 760 -34.03 -28.00 29.98
CA PHE A 760 -34.56 -28.65 28.79
C PHE A 760 -33.47 -29.06 27.81
N ILE A 761 -32.51 -28.15 27.54
CA ILE A 761 -31.35 -28.44 26.64
C ILE A 761 -30.57 -29.65 27.15
N HIS A 762 -30.33 -29.74 28.46
CA HIS A 762 -29.64 -30.85 29.07
C HIS A 762 -30.42 -32.16 28.86
N LYS A 763 -31.71 -32.24 29.19
CA LYS A 763 -32.55 -33.41 28.99
C LYS A 763 -32.64 -33.84 27.51
N ASP A 764 -32.70 -32.92 26.57
CA ASP A 764 -32.70 -33.21 25.13
C ASP A 764 -31.36 -33.81 24.68
N SER A 765 -30.24 -33.33 25.23
CA SER A 765 -28.90 -33.89 24.96
C SER A 765 -28.69 -35.30 25.49
N GLU A 766 -29.19 -35.57 26.71
CA GLU A 766 -29.14 -36.92 27.30
C GLU A 766 -29.99 -37.95 26.50
N ARG A 767 -31.19 -37.53 26.05
CA ARG A 767 -32.03 -38.40 25.20
C ARG A 767 -31.35 -38.76 23.88
N ARG A 768 -30.64 -37.83 23.27
CA ARG A 768 -29.93 -38.07 22.01
C ARG A 768 -28.70 -38.96 22.17
N SER A 769 -27.93 -38.79 23.24
CA SER A 769 -26.79 -39.68 23.54
C SER A 769 -27.22 -41.12 23.83
N ASN A 770 -28.31 -41.31 24.60
CA ASN A 770 -28.87 -42.64 24.88
C ASN A 770 -29.41 -43.29 23.59
N THR A 771 -30.02 -42.53 22.69
CA THR A 771 -30.53 -43.04 21.40
C THR A 771 -29.39 -43.45 20.45
N GLN A 772 -28.25 -42.75 20.48
CA GLN A 772 -27.06 -43.10 19.71
C GLN A 772 -26.34 -44.33 20.30
N ALA A 773 -26.25 -44.44 21.62
CA ALA A 773 -25.69 -45.63 22.28
C ALA A 773 -26.51 -46.90 21.97
N HIS A 774 -27.85 -46.81 22.00
CA HIS A 774 -28.74 -47.89 21.60
C HIS A 774 -28.64 -48.29 20.11
N LYS A 775 -28.30 -47.34 19.23
CA LYS A 775 -28.06 -47.61 17.79
C LYS A 775 -26.69 -48.24 17.52
N LYS A 776 -25.67 -47.95 18.33
CA LYS A 776 -24.34 -48.60 18.23
C LYS A 776 -24.35 -50.01 18.80
N GLY A 777 -25.01 -50.27 19.95
CA GLY A 777 -25.14 -51.59 20.54
C GLY A 777 -26.10 -52.55 19.81
N LYS A 778 -26.74 -52.10 18.70
CA LYS A 778 -27.51 -52.98 17.79
C LYS A 778 -26.76 -53.29 16.49
N LYS A 779 -25.53 -52.78 16.31
CA LYS A 779 -24.66 -53.02 15.16
C LYS A 779 -23.44 -53.90 15.51
N GLU A 780 -23.22 -54.20 16.76
CA GLU A 780 -22.39 -55.28 17.26
C GLU A 780 -23.31 -56.49 17.59
#